data_2d92d964353079423cc4546d59b81f15
#
_entry.id   2d92d964353079423cc4546d59b81f15
#
_cell.length_a   1.000
_cell.length_b   1.000
_cell.length_c   1.000
_cell.angle_alpha   90.00
_cell.angle_beta   90.00
_cell.angle_gamma   90.00
#
_symmetry.space_group_name_H-M   'P 1'
#
loop_
_entity.id
_entity.type
_entity.pdbx_description
1 polymer ?
#
loop_
_entity_poly.entity_id
_entity_poly.type
_entity_poly.pdbx_seq_one_letter_code
_entity_poly.pdbx_strand_id
1 'polypeptide(L)'
;MWGLLALLVLVGGGAKAQPRATSPKVAAAVAASAADTVSHDDSHRLEMTYTALSGISGQVRDVFDARAVAEELPDLSENLLAIQHTTEEAGQVVDLKQLKMCQLMLGSIQEQLAEWRASLSVAHEQLEAMQSRLGALPPSPPRAPHPDAAVLALERADSSLRIRRQRIGELLAKRFQRVKQLQTQVAAGYIQSLELQDKVGDQLRRFGRAVTQAAYPPLWAARPTPPPPVDADAALDEFYRREIIEYYFATNWDNWAFMVLIGAVFYGWVAFNYRRVKKRVLAVEPAFHYLRPGPVAVTLVVVFSLAPALELHPPPVYLAVLQALLLGALTAVFARSWPRNSFLYWVGLVGFFVVLTVLNASTTAGLLERWSMLLLNVLAVGIGAVLLRRVRHAVALPRFVVLVTVLFMGLNVLAVACNAFGMLSLAKMFSTAAIFGLTQGIGLAVFIELLTEAFLLQVLCSRAAGGGSAHFDYDKIGPQLLRLLTVVAGGLWLLVFTSNLNLYATLYGAFEHFLKAPRLLGSTEFTLGNILLFFVILYVSAQLQQYIGYFFGEVGGEADGSDARQRGSWLVALRLLLVIVGFALATAATGLPLSKIAIVFGALSVGIGLGLQSIVNNLVSGIILIFERPFHVGDFIEVAGKAGRVQDIGIRSSKLTSVSGSEIIVPNGDLLSGHVINWTRTNDHIRVDLTLKVAPGTDQETDMETALHTAREQIQQEIKSSPYTMHALTPEILLNGINGQIYELKVLFWVTNIRQQELTKSEILAGIYRRFTAQGLQLS
;
A
#
# COMPACT_ATOMS: atom_id res chain seq x y z
N MET A 1 -12.96 -3.09 -3.47
CA MET A 1 -11.57 -3.54 -3.54
C MET A 1 -10.73 -2.86 -4.64
N TRP A 2 -11.29 -1.92 -5.40
CA TRP A 2 -10.56 -1.12 -6.40
C TRP A 2 -10.11 0.26 -5.90
N GLY A 3 -10.36 0.59 -4.63
CA GLY A 3 -10.00 1.87 -4.02
C GLY A 3 -8.66 1.90 -3.26
N LEU A 4 -8.08 0.76 -2.96
CA LEU A 4 -6.83 0.68 -2.18
C LEU A 4 -5.56 0.69 -3.04
N LEU A 5 -5.68 0.55 -4.36
CA LEU A 5 -4.56 0.61 -5.31
C LEU A 5 -4.31 2.02 -5.87
N ALA A 6 -5.24 2.96 -5.63
CA ALA A 6 -5.09 4.34 -6.08
C ALA A 6 -4.30 5.24 -5.10
N LEU A 7 -4.01 4.77 -3.89
CA LEU A 7 -3.33 5.57 -2.85
C LEU A 7 -1.80 5.39 -2.83
N LEU A 8 -1.27 4.49 -3.65
CA LEU A 8 0.18 4.21 -3.73
C LEU A 8 0.89 4.88 -4.92
N VAL A 9 0.19 5.65 -5.75
CA VAL A 9 0.76 6.31 -6.95
C VAL A 9 0.86 7.84 -6.79
N LEU A 10 0.48 8.42 -5.65
CA LEU A 10 0.49 9.89 -5.45
C LEU A 10 1.65 10.41 -4.58
N VAL A 11 2.67 9.59 -4.31
CA VAL A 11 3.90 10.06 -3.67
C VAL A 11 5.07 9.77 -4.58
N GLY A 12 5.27 10.62 -5.57
CA GLY A 12 6.45 10.52 -6.43
C GLY A 12 6.32 11.36 -7.70
N GLY A 13 6.58 12.65 -7.62
CA GLY A 13 6.65 13.43 -8.85
C GLY A 13 6.50 14.94 -8.67
N GLY A 14 7.16 15.51 -7.69
CA GLY A 14 7.40 16.96 -7.68
C GLY A 14 8.47 17.32 -8.71
N ALA A 15 8.10 17.43 -9.99
CA ALA A 15 8.94 18.04 -10.99
C ALA A 15 9.09 19.53 -10.66
N LYS A 16 10.25 19.92 -10.13
CA LYS A 16 10.64 21.32 -9.99
C LYS A 16 10.71 21.95 -11.39
N ALA A 17 9.73 22.78 -11.70
CA ALA A 17 9.81 23.67 -12.83
C ALA A 17 10.98 24.64 -12.58
N GLN A 18 12.04 24.54 -13.36
CA GLN A 18 13.10 25.55 -13.42
C GLN A 18 12.49 26.86 -13.96
N PRO A 19 12.67 28.01 -13.30
CA PRO A 19 12.32 29.27 -13.89
C PRO A 19 13.27 29.55 -15.06
N ARG A 20 12.71 29.70 -16.24
CA ARG A 20 13.42 30.20 -17.42
C ARG A 20 14.05 31.57 -17.08
N ALA A 21 15.38 31.58 -17.02
CA ALA A 21 16.13 32.80 -17.00
C ALA A 21 15.88 33.57 -18.33
N THR A 22 15.23 34.70 -18.24
CA THR A 22 15.16 35.67 -19.34
C THR A 22 16.58 36.18 -19.56
N SER A 23 17.14 35.85 -20.71
CA SER A 23 18.42 36.38 -21.17
C SER A 23 18.41 37.91 -21.21
N PRO A 24 19.38 38.58 -20.63
CA PRO A 24 19.57 40.01 -20.85
C PRO A 24 20.32 40.24 -22.17
N LYS A 25 19.57 40.25 -23.27
CA LYS A 25 20.08 40.66 -24.59
C LYS A 25 20.34 42.20 -24.71
N VAL A 26 20.19 42.95 -23.64
CA VAL A 26 20.37 44.39 -23.64
C VAL A 26 21.79 44.85 -23.19
N ALA A 27 22.55 43.97 -22.53
CA ALA A 27 23.93 44.30 -22.11
C ALA A 27 25.00 44.12 -23.20
N ALA A 28 24.70 43.36 -24.26
CA ALA A 28 25.70 43.09 -25.32
C ALA A 28 25.86 44.15 -26.39
N ALA A 29 24.90 45.08 -26.49
CA ALA A 29 24.93 46.12 -27.56
C ALA A 29 25.70 47.39 -27.18
N VAL A 30 26.00 47.64 -25.89
CA VAL A 30 26.77 48.79 -25.43
C VAL A 30 28.29 48.48 -25.27
N ALA A 31 28.65 47.21 -25.25
CA ALA A 31 30.03 46.78 -25.01
C ALA A 31 30.94 46.77 -26.27
N ALA A 32 30.40 46.99 -27.46
CA ALA A 32 31.15 46.86 -28.71
C ALA A 32 31.93 48.14 -29.17
N SER A 33 31.79 49.24 -28.44
CA SER A 33 32.41 50.52 -28.89
C SER A 33 33.49 51.12 -27.98
N ALA A 34 33.87 50.45 -26.88
CA ALA A 34 34.87 50.95 -25.94
C ALA A 34 35.85 49.85 -25.48
N ALA A 35 36.30 49.00 -26.40
CA ALA A 35 36.85 47.69 -26.08
C ALA A 35 38.36 47.64 -25.77
N ASP A 36 39.08 48.77 -25.60
CA ASP A 36 40.55 48.68 -25.54
C ASP A 36 41.21 49.10 -24.20
N THR A 37 40.47 49.47 -23.16
CA THR A 37 41.11 49.89 -21.88
C THR A 37 40.48 49.31 -20.59
N VAL A 38 39.42 48.51 -20.65
CA VAL A 38 38.90 47.84 -19.47
C VAL A 38 39.43 46.43 -19.46
N SER A 39 40.26 46.11 -18.47
CA SER A 39 40.80 44.76 -18.28
C SER A 39 39.63 43.74 -18.29
N HIS A 40 39.73 42.76 -19.17
CA HIS A 40 38.79 41.64 -19.30
C HIS A 40 38.57 40.93 -17.94
N ASP A 41 39.52 41.06 -17.05
CA ASP A 41 39.56 40.54 -15.69
C ASP A 41 38.55 41.25 -14.75
N ASP A 42 38.33 42.57 -14.90
CA ASP A 42 37.41 43.34 -14.06
C ASP A 42 35.94 43.08 -14.39
N SER A 43 35.61 42.90 -15.67
CA SER A 43 34.26 42.57 -16.10
C SER A 43 33.88 41.14 -15.67
N HIS A 44 34.77 40.16 -15.82
CA HIS A 44 34.60 38.77 -15.39
C HIS A 44 34.46 38.70 -13.86
N ARG A 45 35.22 39.49 -13.12
CA ARG A 45 35.13 39.54 -11.66
C ARG A 45 33.77 40.08 -11.16
N LEU A 46 33.23 41.13 -11.80
CA LEU A 46 31.91 41.69 -11.48
C LEU A 46 30.80 40.68 -11.77
N GLU A 47 30.90 39.93 -12.89
CA GLU A 47 29.93 38.91 -13.26
C GLU A 47 29.97 37.75 -12.26
N MET A 48 31.15 37.27 -11.86
CA MET A 48 31.31 36.25 -10.81
C MET A 48 30.72 36.71 -9.48
N THR A 49 30.98 37.97 -9.10
CA THR A 49 30.46 38.55 -7.86
C THR A 49 28.93 38.68 -7.90
N TYR A 50 28.38 39.10 -9.03
CA TYR A 50 26.92 39.15 -9.23
C TYR A 50 26.27 37.79 -9.13
N THR A 51 26.83 36.80 -9.79
CA THR A 51 26.34 35.43 -9.80
C THR A 51 26.42 34.83 -8.40
N ALA A 52 27.51 35.00 -7.69
CA ALA A 52 27.67 34.56 -6.31
C ALA A 52 26.66 35.24 -5.36
N LEU A 53 26.49 36.54 -5.45
CA LEU A 53 25.52 37.30 -4.64
C LEU A 53 24.06 36.91 -4.96
N SER A 54 23.76 36.64 -6.23
CA SER A 54 22.42 36.18 -6.61
C SER A 54 22.14 34.80 -6.09
N GLY A 55 23.14 33.89 -6.15
CA GLY A 55 23.09 32.51 -5.59
C GLY A 55 22.86 32.56 -4.07
N ILE A 56 23.67 33.33 -3.34
CA ILE A 56 23.51 33.49 -1.88
C ILE A 56 22.13 34.09 -1.54
N SER A 57 21.67 35.10 -2.29
CA SER A 57 20.36 35.75 -2.05
C SER A 57 19.18 34.78 -2.26
N GLY A 58 19.28 33.86 -3.24
CA GLY A 58 18.32 32.77 -3.42
C GLY A 58 18.33 31.77 -2.27
N GLN A 59 19.53 31.27 -1.96
CA GLN A 59 19.70 30.28 -0.88
C GLN A 59 19.28 30.82 0.50
N VAL A 60 19.52 32.11 0.81
CA VAL A 60 19.05 32.71 2.08
C VAL A 60 17.53 32.69 2.23
N ARG A 61 16.78 32.69 1.13
CA ARG A 61 15.31 32.61 1.18
C ARG A 61 14.83 31.17 1.48
N ASP A 62 15.58 30.18 1.00
CA ASP A 62 15.25 28.76 1.07
C ASP A 62 15.79 28.07 2.34
N VAL A 63 16.58 28.78 3.16
CA VAL A 63 16.99 28.27 4.48
C VAL A 63 15.77 28.13 5.37
N PHE A 64 15.76 27.07 6.19
CA PHE A 64 14.75 26.69 7.17
C PHE A 64 13.96 27.89 7.75
N ASP A 65 12.63 27.81 7.65
CA ASP A 65 11.76 28.87 8.18
C ASP A 65 11.70 28.77 9.71
N ALA A 66 12.59 29.52 10.36
CA ALA A 66 12.67 29.61 11.80
C ALA A 66 11.43 30.28 12.47
N ARG A 67 10.43 30.72 11.67
CA ARG A 67 9.22 31.36 12.18
C ARG A 67 8.34 30.35 12.88
N ALA A 68 8.15 29.14 12.30
CA ALA A 68 7.36 28.09 12.92
C ALA A 68 7.87 27.74 14.31
N VAL A 69 9.20 27.53 14.44
CA VAL A 69 9.81 27.31 15.76
C VAL A 69 9.63 28.50 16.70
N ALA A 70 9.71 29.72 16.19
CA ALA A 70 9.58 30.91 17.04
C ALA A 70 8.15 31.17 17.50
N GLU A 71 7.15 30.70 16.77
CA GLU A 71 5.73 30.80 17.11
C GLU A 71 5.29 29.70 18.08
N GLU A 72 5.79 28.48 17.94
CA GLU A 72 5.41 27.34 18.78
C GLU A 72 6.23 27.20 20.06
N LEU A 73 7.47 27.73 20.12
CA LEU A 73 8.37 27.60 21.27
C LEU A 73 7.82 28.22 22.56
N PRO A 74 7.10 29.36 22.58
CA PRO A 74 6.46 29.89 23.78
C PRO A 74 5.44 28.93 24.39
N ASP A 75 4.54 28.37 23.56
CA ASP A 75 3.50 27.43 23.99
C ASP A 75 4.12 26.16 24.58
N LEU A 76 5.22 25.69 23.98
CA LEU A 76 5.95 24.53 24.46
C LEU A 76 6.66 24.82 25.80
N SER A 77 7.17 26.03 25.99
CA SER A 77 7.77 26.46 27.28
C SER A 77 6.72 26.59 28.38
N GLU A 78 5.49 27.03 28.06
CA GLU A 78 4.36 27.08 29.00
C GLU A 78 3.94 25.66 29.43
N ASN A 79 3.89 24.71 28.50
CA ASN A 79 3.64 23.32 28.80
C ASN A 79 4.70 22.69 29.70
N LEU A 80 6.00 23.01 29.50
CA LEU A 80 7.06 22.57 30.42
C LEU A 80 6.90 23.15 31.82
N LEU A 81 6.49 24.42 31.92
CA LEU A 81 6.20 25.05 33.24
C LEU A 81 4.97 24.40 33.90
N ALA A 82 3.93 24.07 33.16
CA ALA A 82 2.76 23.36 33.68
C ALA A 82 3.13 21.96 34.24
N ILE A 83 3.98 21.24 33.51
CA ILE A 83 4.50 19.93 33.97
C ILE A 83 5.38 20.12 35.23
N GLN A 84 6.24 21.14 35.26
CA GLN A 84 7.08 21.45 36.39
C GLN A 84 6.24 21.72 37.64
N HIS A 85 5.24 22.60 37.54
CA HIS A 85 4.33 22.92 38.64
C HIS A 85 3.62 21.66 39.15
N THR A 86 3.09 20.84 38.28
CA THR A 86 2.41 19.57 38.60
C THR A 86 3.34 18.59 39.31
N THR A 87 4.66 18.64 39.06
CA THR A 87 5.66 17.74 39.68
C THR A 87 6.27 18.28 40.94
N GLU A 88 6.31 19.59 41.17
CA GLU A 88 6.94 20.24 42.35
C GLU A 88 6.00 20.33 43.56
N GLU A 89 4.68 20.32 43.35
CA GLU A 89 3.68 20.28 44.44
C GLU A 89 3.61 18.93 45.18
N ALA A 90 4.73 18.37 45.52
CA ALA A 90 4.94 17.03 46.07
C ALA A 90 4.43 16.82 47.54
N GLY A 91 3.49 17.63 47.98
CA GLY A 91 2.76 17.38 49.27
C GLY A 91 1.44 16.64 49.10
N GLN A 92 0.86 16.64 47.92
CA GLN A 92 -0.40 15.96 47.59
C GLN A 92 -0.13 14.66 46.80
N VAL A 93 -1.01 13.69 46.99
CA VAL A 93 -0.96 12.40 46.25
C VAL A 93 -1.23 12.68 44.79
N VAL A 94 -0.17 12.93 43.98
CA VAL A 94 -0.29 13.09 42.53
C VAL A 94 -0.87 11.81 41.98
N ASP A 95 -1.94 11.90 41.19
CA ASP A 95 -2.57 10.73 40.58
C ASP A 95 -1.58 10.09 39.57
N LEU A 96 -1.41 8.77 39.66
CA LEU A 96 -0.56 8.00 38.74
C LEU A 96 -0.92 8.27 37.25
N LYS A 97 -2.19 8.55 36.96
CA LYS A 97 -2.65 8.88 35.63
C LYS A 97 -2.09 10.22 35.13
N GLN A 98 -1.99 11.18 36.03
CA GLN A 98 -1.45 12.51 35.79
C GLN A 98 0.07 12.44 35.57
N LEU A 99 0.81 11.71 36.41
CA LEU A 99 2.25 11.48 36.19
C LEU A 99 2.55 10.77 34.88
N LYS A 100 1.76 9.79 34.50
CA LYS A 100 1.91 9.14 33.20
C LYS A 100 1.60 10.06 32.03
N MET A 101 0.62 10.93 32.18
CA MET A 101 0.31 11.94 31.17
C MET A 101 1.50 12.90 31.00
N CYS A 102 2.05 13.42 32.11
CA CYS A 102 3.27 14.24 32.09
C CYS A 102 4.45 13.51 31.43
N GLN A 103 4.65 12.21 31.71
CA GLN A 103 5.70 11.41 31.09
C GLN A 103 5.54 11.31 29.57
N LEU A 104 4.33 11.07 29.09
CA LEU A 104 4.05 10.98 27.64
C LEU A 104 4.25 12.32 26.94
N MET A 105 3.77 13.41 27.55
CA MET A 105 3.96 14.77 27.02
C MET A 105 5.44 15.14 26.95
N LEU A 106 6.21 14.86 28.02
CA LEU A 106 7.66 15.11 28.02
C LEU A 106 8.34 14.34 26.87
N GLY A 107 7.92 13.11 26.59
CA GLY A 107 8.42 12.34 25.44
C GLY A 107 8.14 13.03 24.12
N SER A 108 6.91 13.49 23.88
CA SER A 108 6.53 14.23 22.66
C SER A 108 7.28 15.57 22.54
N ILE A 109 7.37 16.33 23.64
CA ILE A 109 8.11 17.60 23.70
C ILE A 109 9.59 17.39 23.38
N GLN A 110 10.20 16.34 23.92
CA GLN A 110 11.61 16.00 23.66
C GLN A 110 11.84 15.65 22.20
N GLU A 111 10.96 14.87 21.60
CA GLU A 111 11.04 14.52 20.17
C GLU A 111 10.97 15.77 19.30
N GLN A 112 10.02 16.66 19.56
CA GLN A 112 9.86 17.92 18.84
C GLN A 112 11.07 18.86 19.02
N LEU A 113 11.57 19.00 20.26
CA LEU A 113 12.77 19.80 20.53
C LEU A 113 14.03 19.20 19.90
N ALA A 114 14.15 17.86 19.83
CA ALA A 114 15.25 17.19 19.17
C ALA A 114 15.22 17.42 17.65
N GLU A 115 14.05 17.37 17.03
CA GLU A 115 13.84 17.66 15.62
C GLU A 115 14.19 19.14 15.31
N TRP A 116 13.69 20.08 16.11
CA TRP A 116 14.03 21.49 15.95
C TRP A 116 15.52 21.74 16.13
N ARG A 117 16.17 21.09 17.11
CA ARG A 117 17.62 21.19 17.34
C ARG A 117 18.40 20.73 16.12
N ALA A 118 18.00 19.59 15.51
CA ALA A 118 18.63 19.08 14.29
C ALA A 118 18.46 20.05 13.11
N SER A 119 17.24 20.52 12.90
CA SER A 119 16.90 21.45 11.80
C SER A 119 17.61 22.80 11.95
N LEU A 120 17.65 23.34 13.16
CA LEU A 120 18.38 24.58 13.47
C LEU A 120 19.91 24.41 13.35
N SER A 121 20.46 23.22 13.64
CA SER A 121 21.88 22.91 13.44
C SER A 121 22.26 22.95 11.96
N VAL A 122 21.46 22.30 11.10
CA VAL A 122 21.63 22.35 9.64
C VAL A 122 21.50 23.77 9.10
N ALA A 123 20.53 24.55 9.60
CA ALA A 123 20.35 25.94 9.19
C ALA A 123 21.54 26.81 9.61
N HIS A 124 22.09 26.57 10.80
CA HIS A 124 23.29 27.26 11.30
C HIS A 124 24.50 27.00 10.39
N GLU A 125 24.79 25.74 10.07
CA GLU A 125 25.90 25.37 9.16
C GLU A 125 25.73 25.97 7.75
N GLN A 126 24.51 25.97 7.24
CA GLN A 126 24.22 26.59 5.94
C GLN A 126 24.45 28.10 5.95
N LEU A 127 24.01 28.80 7.00
CA LEU A 127 24.21 30.25 7.15
C LEU A 127 25.70 30.58 7.35
N GLU A 128 26.43 29.78 8.09
CA GLU A 128 27.89 29.91 8.28
C GLU A 128 28.65 29.73 6.97
N ALA A 129 28.30 28.70 6.20
CA ALA A 129 28.86 28.49 4.87
C ALA A 129 28.57 29.65 3.90
N MET A 130 27.36 30.24 3.95
CA MET A 130 27.00 31.42 3.16
C MET A 130 27.76 32.66 3.61
N GLN A 131 27.95 32.86 4.90
CA GLN A 131 28.75 33.97 5.48
C GLN A 131 30.22 33.84 5.06
N SER A 132 30.79 32.65 5.11
CA SER A 132 32.14 32.36 4.64
C SER A 132 32.29 32.65 3.13
N ARG A 133 31.33 32.20 2.30
CA ARG A 133 31.32 32.51 0.86
C ARG A 133 31.19 33.99 0.59
N LEU A 134 30.36 34.73 1.34
CA LEU A 134 30.23 36.19 1.23
C LEU A 134 31.54 36.92 1.59
N GLY A 135 32.26 36.42 2.63
CA GLY A 135 33.56 36.92 3.05
C GLY A 135 34.67 36.68 2.02
N ALA A 136 34.62 35.52 1.35
CA ALA A 136 35.61 35.12 0.33
C ALA A 136 35.50 35.92 -1.00
N LEU A 137 34.40 36.71 -1.18
CA LEU A 137 34.29 37.51 -2.39
C LEU A 137 35.36 38.59 -2.44
N PRO A 138 36.01 38.79 -3.59
CA PRO A 138 37.09 39.74 -3.72
C PRO A 138 36.67 41.18 -3.36
N PRO A 139 37.59 41.97 -2.80
CA PRO A 139 37.30 43.39 -2.52
C PRO A 139 37.15 44.18 -3.82
N SER A 140 36.39 45.28 -3.74
CA SER A 140 36.20 46.15 -4.87
C SER A 140 37.53 46.83 -5.32
N PRO A 141 37.74 47.04 -6.62
CA PRO A 141 38.96 47.69 -7.12
C PRO A 141 39.11 49.13 -6.59
N PRO A 142 40.33 49.63 -6.45
CA PRO A 142 40.58 51.00 -6.10
C PRO A 142 40.09 51.92 -7.22
N ARG A 143 39.62 53.15 -6.84
CA ARG A 143 39.05 54.15 -7.72
C ARG A 143 40.09 54.66 -8.74
N ALA A 144 39.74 54.63 -10.03
CA ALA A 144 40.60 55.19 -11.07
C ALA A 144 40.62 56.73 -11.05
N PRO A 145 41.81 57.36 -11.25
CA PRO A 145 41.90 58.85 -11.13
C PRO A 145 41.30 59.63 -12.29
N HIS A 146 41.01 59.02 -13.46
CA HIS A 146 40.31 59.65 -14.59
C HIS A 146 39.32 58.66 -15.20
N PRO A 147 38.00 58.90 -15.03
CA PRO A 147 36.99 57.96 -15.49
C PRO A 147 36.53 58.27 -16.92
N ASP A 148 36.77 57.35 -17.86
CA ASP A 148 36.06 57.25 -19.13
C ASP A 148 34.61 56.76 -18.92
N ALA A 149 33.72 57.02 -19.90
CA ALA A 149 32.29 56.69 -19.79
C ALA A 149 32.02 55.20 -19.50
N ALA A 150 32.88 54.32 -19.98
CA ALA A 150 32.85 52.86 -19.71
C ALA A 150 33.26 52.56 -18.25
N VAL A 151 34.26 53.22 -17.73
CA VAL A 151 34.72 53.13 -16.34
C VAL A 151 33.64 53.61 -15.37
N LEU A 152 32.92 54.70 -15.72
CA LEU A 152 31.77 55.20 -14.95
C LEU A 152 30.59 54.19 -14.90
N ALA A 153 30.35 53.42 -15.97
CA ALA A 153 29.35 52.38 -15.98
C ALA A 153 29.73 51.20 -15.08
N LEU A 154 31.01 50.77 -15.09
CA LEU A 154 31.58 49.75 -14.21
C LEU A 154 31.54 50.21 -12.73
N GLU A 155 31.88 51.43 -12.42
CA GLU A 155 31.81 52.01 -11.06
C GLU A 155 30.38 52.05 -10.53
N ARG A 156 29.40 52.34 -11.39
CA ARG A 156 27.97 52.24 -11.00
C ARG A 156 27.56 50.81 -10.73
N ALA A 157 28.00 49.83 -11.54
CA ALA A 157 27.73 48.42 -11.32
C ALA A 157 28.39 47.93 -10.02
N ASP A 158 29.66 48.28 -9.77
CA ASP A 158 30.36 47.93 -8.53
C ASP A 158 29.69 48.58 -7.31
N SER A 159 29.27 49.84 -7.38
CA SER A 159 28.56 50.50 -6.28
C SER A 159 27.22 49.82 -5.97
N SER A 160 26.50 49.35 -6.98
CA SER A 160 25.24 48.59 -6.81
C SER A 160 25.48 47.23 -6.16
N LEU A 161 26.58 46.56 -6.53
CA LEU A 161 27.00 45.30 -5.95
C LEU A 161 27.46 45.43 -4.49
N ARG A 162 28.13 46.54 -4.14
CA ARG A 162 28.48 46.86 -2.74
C ARG A 162 27.25 47.02 -1.86
N ILE A 163 26.25 47.77 -2.32
CA ILE A 163 24.99 47.95 -1.58
C ILE A 163 24.28 46.61 -1.44
N ARG A 164 24.26 45.80 -2.49
CA ARG A 164 23.65 44.49 -2.46
C ARG A 164 24.39 43.51 -1.51
N ARG A 165 25.75 43.50 -1.54
CA ARG A 165 26.58 42.74 -0.63
C ARG A 165 26.35 43.13 0.83
N GLN A 166 26.29 44.43 1.13
CA GLN A 166 26.00 44.90 2.47
C GLN A 166 24.59 44.47 2.93
N ARG A 167 23.58 44.63 2.08
CA ARG A 167 22.20 44.22 2.39
C ARG A 167 22.08 42.73 2.63
N ILE A 168 22.77 41.89 1.84
CA ILE A 168 22.80 40.43 2.04
C ILE A 168 23.54 40.14 3.34
N GLY A 169 24.66 40.79 3.64
CA GLY A 169 25.39 40.64 4.89
C GLY A 169 24.55 40.96 6.12
N GLU A 170 23.80 42.05 6.09
CA GLU A 170 22.87 42.43 7.18
C GLU A 170 21.73 41.39 7.35
N LEU A 171 21.19 40.90 6.24
CA LEU A 171 20.16 39.86 6.28
C LEU A 171 20.69 38.54 6.86
N LEU A 172 21.88 38.15 6.42
CA LEU A 172 22.55 36.92 6.94
C LEU A 172 22.85 37.08 8.43
N ALA A 173 23.38 38.23 8.86
CA ALA A 173 23.69 38.47 10.27
C ALA A 173 22.43 38.44 11.15
N LYS A 174 21.32 39.07 10.68
CA LYS A 174 20.03 39.00 11.38
C LYS A 174 19.50 37.57 11.48
N ARG A 175 19.53 36.81 10.39
CA ARG A 175 19.05 35.39 10.41
C ARG A 175 19.97 34.54 11.27
N PHE A 176 21.25 34.67 11.19
CA PHE A 176 22.21 33.97 12.01
C PHE A 176 22.02 34.21 13.51
N GLN A 177 21.84 35.48 13.90
CA GLN A 177 21.50 35.86 15.27
C GLN A 177 20.18 35.22 15.73
N ARG A 178 19.16 35.22 14.86
CA ARG A 178 17.87 34.60 15.18
C ARG A 178 17.97 33.09 15.37
N VAL A 179 18.65 32.39 14.44
CA VAL A 179 18.88 30.94 14.55
C VAL A 179 19.66 30.61 15.82
N LYS A 180 20.73 31.35 16.12
CA LYS A 180 21.52 31.16 17.35
C LYS A 180 20.70 31.38 18.62
N GLN A 181 19.84 32.40 18.64
CA GLN A 181 18.93 32.66 19.76
C GLN A 181 17.95 31.49 19.96
N LEU A 182 17.33 31.01 18.87
CA LEU A 182 16.42 29.87 18.92
C LEU A 182 17.14 28.57 19.33
N GLN A 183 18.35 28.34 18.83
CA GLN A 183 19.16 27.18 19.26
C GLN A 183 19.39 27.19 20.78
N THR A 184 19.69 28.36 21.35
CA THR A 184 19.90 28.47 22.80
C THR A 184 18.61 28.20 23.57
N GLN A 185 17.49 28.73 23.12
CA GLN A 185 16.18 28.52 23.75
C GLN A 185 15.72 27.05 23.63
N VAL A 186 15.85 26.43 22.45
CA VAL A 186 15.53 25.01 22.23
C VAL A 186 16.43 24.11 23.05
N ALA A 187 17.73 24.42 23.15
CA ALA A 187 18.66 23.65 23.99
C ALA A 187 18.31 23.76 25.48
N ALA A 188 17.94 24.94 25.96
CA ALA A 188 17.50 25.16 27.34
C ALA A 188 16.22 24.35 27.64
N GLY A 189 15.22 24.45 26.77
CA GLY A 189 13.98 23.66 26.88
C GLY A 189 14.22 22.15 26.86
N TYR A 190 15.15 21.68 26.03
CA TYR A 190 15.51 20.27 25.97
C TYR A 190 16.16 19.79 27.30
N ILE A 191 17.06 20.56 27.86
CA ILE A 191 17.69 20.24 29.15
C ILE A 191 16.64 20.23 30.28
N GLN A 192 15.77 21.23 30.31
CA GLN A 192 14.65 21.30 31.25
C GLN A 192 13.72 20.09 31.14
N SER A 193 13.40 19.68 29.90
CA SER A 193 12.55 18.51 29.66
C SER A 193 13.19 17.21 30.17
N LEU A 194 14.51 17.04 30.04
CA LEU A 194 15.25 15.89 30.60
C LEU A 194 15.20 15.88 32.13
N GLU A 195 15.43 17.04 32.77
CA GLU A 195 15.36 17.16 34.24
C GLU A 195 13.95 16.80 34.75
N LEU A 196 12.92 17.30 34.07
CA LEU A 196 11.53 16.97 34.42
C LEU A 196 11.22 15.50 34.21
N GLN A 197 11.76 14.89 33.17
CA GLN A 197 11.58 13.47 32.90
C GLN A 197 12.19 12.60 34.04
N ASP A 198 13.36 12.96 34.53
CA ASP A 198 13.98 12.27 35.64
C ASP A 198 13.14 12.45 36.94
N LYS A 199 12.65 13.67 37.22
CA LYS A 199 11.76 13.94 38.36
C LYS A 199 10.47 13.11 38.28
N VAL A 200 9.79 13.11 37.10
CA VAL A 200 8.58 12.30 36.90
C VAL A 200 8.88 10.82 37.03
N GLY A 201 10.01 10.36 36.47
CA GLY A 201 10.44 8.96 36.58
C GLY A 201 10.68 8.51 38.04
N ASP A 202 11.29 9.37 38.85
CA ASP A 202 11.49 9.11 40.26
C ASP A 202 10.18 9.10 41.05
N GLN A 203 9.26 10.01 40.74
CA GLN A 203 7.93 10.00 41.36
C GLN A 203 7.15 8.75 40.99
N LEU A 204 7.18 8.31 39.74
CA LEU A 204 6.56 7.07 39.30
C LEU A 204 7.14 5.83 40.00
N ARG A 205 8.47 5.80 40.19
CA ARG A 205 9.13 4.73 40.94
C ARG A 205 8.74 4.73 42.44
N ARG A 206 8.65 5.91 43.06
CA ARG A 206 8.17 6.07 44.43
C ARG A 206 6.71 5.65 44.56
N PHE A 207 5.87 6.07 43.61
CA PHE A 207 4.46 5.69 43.56
C PHE A 207 4.31 4.17 43.43
N GLY A 208 5.07 3.53 42.54
CA GLY A 208 5.04 2.07 42.35
C GLY A 208 5.35 1.28 43.63
N ARG A 209 6.23 1.80 44.49
CA ARG A 209 6.50 1.24 45.84
C ARG A 209 5.40 1.58 46.86
N ALA A 210 4.88 2.79 46.81
CA ALA A 210 3.84 3.27 47.72
C ALA A 210 2.47 2.62 47.44
N VAL A 211 2.17 2.26 46.20
CA VAL A 211 0.91 1.59 45.80
C VAL A 211 0.71 0.27 46.55
N THR A 212 1.78 -0.46 46.82
CA THR A 212 1.72 -1.74 47.54
C THR A 212 1.78 -1.58 49.06
N GLN A 213 1.98 -0.36 49.56
CA GLN A 213 1.98 -0.07 50.99
C GLN A 213 0.61 0.44 51.42
N ALA A 214 0.22 0.14 52.68
CA ALA A 214 -1.00 0.67 53.26
C ALA A 214 -0.80 2.17 53.58
N ALA A 215 -1.29 3.02 52.66
CA ALA A 215 -1.21 4.49 52.83
C ALA A 215 -2.19 5.00 53.92
N TYR A 216 -3.18 4.23 54.26
CA TYR A 216 -4.21 4.57 55.24
C TYR A 216 -4.36 3.46 56.30
N PRO A 217 -4.83 3.78 57.51
CA PRO A 217 -5.15 2.75 58.49
C PRO A 217 -6.27 1.84 57.95
N PRO A 218 -6.33 0.57 58.40
CA PRO A 218 -7.41 -0.33 58.05
C PRO A 218 -8.78 0.30 58.31
N LEU A 219 -9.79 -0.01 57.48
CA LEU A 219 -11.07 0.68 57.51
C LEU A 219 -11.79 0.60 58.87
N TRP A 220 -11.56 -0.48 59.64
CA TRP A 220 -12.11 -0.70 60.98
C TRP A 220 -11.37 0.10 62.08
N ALA A 221 -10.18 0.60 61.80
CA ALA A 221 -9.38 1.41 62.71
C ALA A 221 -9.33 2.89 62.28
N ALA A 222 -9.95 3.24 61.15
CA ALA A 222 -9.93 4.59 60.61
C ALA A 222 -10.82 5.53 61.43
N ARG A 223 -10.29 6.71 61.77
CA ARG A 223 -11.04 7.78 62.46
C ARG A 223 -11.42 8.85 61.42
N PRO A 224 -12.55 9.56 61.61
CA PRO A 224 -12.86 10.70 60.78
C PRO A 224 -11.76 11.75 60.90
N THR A 225 -11.07 12.02 59.80
CA THR A 225 -10.13 13.14 59.69
C THR A 225 -10.91 14.34 59.14
N PRO A 226 -10.69 15.55 59.66
CA PRO A 226 -11.27 16.75 59.07
C PRO A 226 -10.83 16.83 57.57
N PRO A 227 -11.72 17.32 56.67
CA PRO A 227 -11.32 17.53 55.29
C PRO A 227 -10.09 18.44 55.25
N PRO A 228 -9.12 18.17 54.34
CA PRO A 228 -7.99 19.07 54.17
C PRO A 228 -8.53 20.49 53.83
N PRO A 229 -7.83 21.54 54.26
CA PRO A 229 -8.19 22.90 53.90
C PRO A 229 -8.30 23.00 52.38
N VAL A 230 -9.31 23.73 51.89
CA VAL A 230 -9.45 23.98 50.44
C VAL A 230 -8.22 24.82 50.03
N ASP A 231 -7.28 24.17 49.33
CA ASP A 231 -6.05 24.82 48.90
C ASP A 231 -6.42 25.95 47.92
N ALA A 232 -5.85 27.13 48.15
CA ALA A 232 -6.02 28.28 47.26
C ALA A 232 -5.50 27.98 45.83
N ASP A 233 -4.61 27.00 45.72
CA ASP A 233 -3.99 26.59 44.46
C ASP A 233 -4.79 25.55 43.67
N ALA A 234 -5.91 25.01 44.22
CA ALA A 234 -6.75 24.04 43.50
C ALA A 234 -7.29 24.53 42.17
N ALA A 235 -7.54 25.84 42.04
CA ALA A 235 -7.94 26.47 40.77
C ALA A 235 -6.81 26.52 39.75
N LEU A 236 -5.56 26.70 40.22
CA LEU A 236 -4.37 26.70 39.37
C LEU A 236 -4.04 25.29 38.88
N ASP A 237 -4.18 24.28 39.74
CA ASP A 237 -4.03 22.87 39.39
C ASP A 237 -5.02 22.43 38.33
N GLU A 238 -6.28 22.85 38.46
CA GLU A 238 -7.32 22.55 37.48
C GLU A 238 -7.03 23.24 36.10
N PHE A 239 -6.49 24.46 36.14
CA PHE A 239 -6.05 25.18 34.95
C PHE A 239 -4.94 24.41 34.23
N TYR A 240 -3.86 24.06 34.89
CA TYR A 240 -2.75 23.32 34.30
C TYR A 240 -3.14 21.92 33.82
N ARG A 241 -4.04 21.25 34.55
CA ARG A 241 -4.57 19.95 34.13
C ARG A 241 -5.36 20.05 32.83
N ARG A 242 -6.12 21.12 32.68
CA ARG A 242 -6.88 21.38 31.47
C ARG A 242 -5.96 21.71 30.28
N GLU A 243 -4.95 22.52 30.50
CA GLU A 243 -3.93 22.88 29.51
C GLU A 243 -3.22 21.62 28.96
N ILE A 244 -2.80 20.73 29.84
CA ILE A 244 -2.17 19.47 29.49
C ILE A 244 -3.08 18.60 28.61
N ILE A 245 -4.36 18.52 28.94
CA ILE A 245 -5.34 17.75 28.17
C ILE A 245 -5.58 18.38 26.80
N GLU A 246 -5.77 19.70 26.73
CA GLU A 246 -5.99 20.45 25.49
C GLU A 246 -4.79 20.30 24.53
N TYR A 247 -3.57 20.44 25.05
CA TYR A 247 -2.35 20.21 24.27
C TYR A 247 -2.28 18.82 23.67
N TYR A 248 -2.56 17.77 24.46
CA TYR A 248 -2.54 16.39 23.97
C TYR A 248 -3.52 16.19 22.80
N PHE A 249 -4.74 16.68 22.94
CA PHE A 249 -5.75 16.54 21.88
C PHE A 249 -5.44 17.41 20.65
N ALA A 250 -4.82 18.56 20.82
CA ALA A 250 -4.41 19.43 19.72
C ALA A 250 -3.25 18.81 18.92
N THR A 251 -2.26 18.23 19.60
CA THR A 251 -1.09 17.64 18.96
C THR A 251 -1.42 16.33 18.22
N ASN A 252 -2.37 15.55 18.73
CA ASN A 252 -2.74 14.24 18.14
C ASN A 252 -4.04 14.30 17.31
N TRP A 253 -4.32 15.43 16.69
CA TRP A 253 -5.54 15.59 15.90
C TRP A 253 -5.62 14.63 14.69
N ASP A 254 -4.46 14.19 14.15
CA ASP A 254 -4.35 13.24 13.04
C ASP A 254 -5.02 11.90 13.35
N ASN A 255 -4.91 11.42 14.59
CA ASN A 255 -5.60 10.21 15.05
C ASN A 255 -7.13 10.37 14.99
N TRP A 256 -7.65 11.55 15.31
CA TRP A 256 -9.06 11.84 15.20
C TRP A 256 -9.52 11.93 13.75
N ALA A 257 -8.74 12.57 12.89
CA ALA A 257 -9.00 12.62 11.45
C ALA A 257 -9.03 11.21 10.84
N PHE A 258 -8.11 10.35 11.25
CA PHE A 258 -8.07 8.95 10.81
C PHE A 258 -9.28 8.14 11.31
N MET A 259 -9.72 8.35 12.55
CA MET A 259 -10.96 7.75 13.06
C MET A 259 -12.19 8.18 12.24
N VAL A 260 -12.30 9.47 11.92
CA VAL A 260 -13.39 9.99 11.09
C VAL A 260 -13.35 9.36 9.69
N LEU A 261 -12.15 9.20 9.12
CA LEU A 261 -11.97 8.54 7.82
C LEU A 261 -12.44 7.08 7.86
N ILE A 262 -11.99 6.29 8.86
CA ILE A 262 -12.43 4.90 9.04
C ILE A 262 -13.96 4.85 9.18
N GLY A 263 -14.52 5.74 9.98
CA GLY A 263 -15.96 5.84 10.16
C GLY A 263 -16.70 6.18 8.87
N ALA A 264 -16.23 7.15 8.10
CA ALA A 264 -16.84 7.55 6.84
C ALA A 264 -16.79 6.40 5.80
N VAL A 265 -15.66 5.71 5.71
CA VAL A 265 -15.50 4.55 4.82
C VAL A 265 -16.45 3.42 5.23
N PHE A 266 -16.48 3.06 6.51
CA PHE A 266 -17.36 2.00 7.00
C PHE A 266 -18.83 2.36 6.82
N TYR A 267 -19.22 3.59 7.19
CA TYR A 267 -20.59 4.09 6.99
C TYR A 267 -21.00 4.05 5.52
N GLY A 268 -20.15 4.60 4.65
CA GLY A 268 -20.40 4.63 3.19
C GLY A 268 -20.55 3.23 2.62
N TRP A 269 -19.68 2.31 3.02
CA TRP A 269 -19.70 0.93 2.58
C TRP A 269 -20.97 0.20 3.02
N VAL A 270 -21.35 0.30 4.30
CA VAL A 270 -22.58 -0.33 4.81
C VAL A 270 -23.83 0.30 4.19
N ALA A 271 -23.90 1.62 4.13
CA ALA A 271 -25.05 2.34 3.56
C ALA A 271 -25.25 2.02 2.07
N PHE A 272 -24.16 1.94 1.30
CA PHE A 272 -24.19 1.60 -0.11
C PHE A 272 -24.69 0.16 -0.34
N ASN A 273 -24.18 -0.81 0.41
CA ASN A 273 -24.58 -2.19 0.31
C ASN A 273 -26.05 -2.37 0.76
N TYR A 274 -26.46 -1.70 1.83
CA TYR A 274 -27.83 -1.76 2.31
C TYR A 274 -28.84 -1.22 1.28
N ARG A 275 -28.51 -0.10 0.62
CA ARG A 275 -29.34 0.47 -0.46
C ARG A 275 -29.44 -0.48 -1.66
N ARG A 276 -28.39 -1.23 -1.97
CA ARG A 276 -28.38 -2.21 -3.06
C ARG A 276 -29.24 -3.43 -2.75
N VAL A 277 -29.13 -3.99 -1.53
CA VAL A 277 -29.95 -5.11 -1.08
C VAL A 277 -31.42 -4.74 -1.09
N LYS A 278 -31.79 -3.58 -0.53
CA LYS A 278 -33.18 -3.10 -0.49
C LYS A 278 -33.82 -2.95 -1.89
N LYS A 279 -33.04 -2.61 -2.91
CA LYS A 279 -33.55 -2.47 -4.30
C LYS A 279 -33.77 -3.80 -5.02
N ARG A 280 -33.05 -4.87 -4.65
CA ARG A 280 -33.02 -6.14 -5.41
C ARG A 280 -33.63 -7.34 -4.69
N VAL A 281 -33.65 -7.34 -3.38
CA VAL A 281 -34.10 -8.49 -2.55
C VAL A 281 -35.30 -8.06 -1.72
N LEU A 282 -36.47 -8.06 -2.34
CA LEU A 282 -37.74 -7.70 -1.69
C LEU A 282 -38.29 -8.79 -0.77
N ALA A 283 -37.69 -9.99 -0.66
CA ALA A 283 -38.37 -11.15 -0.03
C ALA A 283 -37.65 -11.76 1.18
N VAL A 284 -36.38 -11.42 1.48
CA VAL A 284 -35.68 -11.97 2.66
C VAL A 284 -34.95 -10.82 3.35
N GLU A 285 -35.60 -10.22 4.37
CA GLU A 285 -34.85 -9.46 5.35
C GLU A 285 -33.96 -10.45 6.11
N PRO A 286 -32.65 -10.47 5.92
CA PRO A 286 -31.79 -11.23 6.79
C PRO A 286 -31.99 -10.67 8.19
N ALA A 287 -32.17 -11.53 9.17
CA ALA A 287 -32.33 -11.14 10.57
C ALA A 287 -30.99 -10.60 11.11
N PHE A 288 -30.61 -9.38 10.68
CA PHE A 288 -29.49 -8.65 11.28
C PHE A 288 -29.89 -8.23 12.69
N HIS A 289 -29.07 -8.58 13.67
CA HIS A 289 -29.37 -8.28 15.07
C HIS A 289 -29.08 -6.82 15.40
N TYR A 290 -27.93 -6.30 14.93
CA TYR A 290 -27.48 -4.92 15.20
C TYR A 290 -27.47 -4.03 13.97
N LEU A 291 -27.17 -4.57 12.79
CA LEU A 291 -27.03 -3.79 11.57
C LEU A 291 -28.39 -3.39 11.01
N ARG A 292 -28.64 -2.07 10.88
CA ARG A 292 -29.91 -1.50 10.40
C ARG A 292 -29.66 -0.38 9.36
N PRO A 293 -30.71 0.00 8.58
CA PRO A 293 -30.64 1.20 7.75
C PRO A 293 -30.35 2.44 8.60
N GLY A 294 -29.32 3.20 8.25
CA GLY A 294 -28.87 4.34 9.05
C GLY A 294 -27.82 3.95 10.11
N PRO A 295 -26.66 3.45 9.68
CA PRO A 295 -25.68 2.76 10.54
C PRO A 295 -24.82 3.70 11.40
N VAL A 296 -25.24 4.92 11.73
CA VAL A 296 -24.42 5.90 12.47
C VAL A 296 -23.94 5.34 13.81
N ALA A 297 -24.86 4.86 14.66
CA ALA A 297 -24.50 4.32 15.98
C ALA A 297 -23.58 3.08 15.86
N VAL A 298 -23.86 2.22 14.88
CA VAL A 298 -23.05 1.05 14.55
C VAL A 298 -21.64 1.44 14.11
N THR A 299 -21.55 2.46 13.26
CA THR A 299 -20.25 3.00 12.80
C THR A 299 -19.45 3.54 13.98
N LEU A 300 -20.09 4.27 14.90
CA LEU A 300 -19.44 4.80 16.10
C LEU A 300 -18.92 3.67 17.01
N VAL A 301 -19.68 2.58 17.16
CA VAL A 301 -19.20 1.40 17.91
C VAL A 301 -17.94 0.81 17.28
N VAL A 302 -17.91 0.67 15.95
CA VAL A 302 -16.75 0.13 15.24
C VAL A 302 -15.53 1.06 15.41
N VAL A 303 -15.72 2.35 15.21
CA VAL A 303 -14.64 3.35 15.32
C VAL A 303 -14.06 3.38 16.74
N PHE A 304 -14.91 3.53 17.77
CA PHE A 304 -14.45 3.65 19.15
C PHE A 304 -13.93 2.33 19.73
N SER A 305 -14.32 1.19 19.18
CA SER A 305 -13.72 -0.10 19.56
C SER A 305 -12.30 -0.27 19.01
N LEU A 306 -11.99 0.30 17.82
CA LEU A 306 -10.67 0.25 17.19
C LEU A 306 -9.75 1.39 17.65
N ALA A 307 -10.32 2.52 18.09
CA ALA A 307 -9.57 3.72 18.45
C ALA A 307 -8.42 3.50 19.44
N PRO A 308 -8.52 2.62 20.48
CA PRO A 308 -7.39 2.36 21.38
C PRO A 308 -6.15 1.76 20.70
N ALA A 309 -6.30 1.17 19.50
CA ALA A 309 -5.18 0.60 18.74
C ALA A 309 -4.45 1.64 17.87
N LEU A 310 -5.02 2.81 17.67
CA LEU A 310 -4.42 3.88 16.87
C LEU A 310 -3.30 4.60 17.63
N GLU A 311 -3.29 4.48 18.95
CA GLU A 311 -2.28 5.06 19.83
C GLU A 311 -1.47 3.94 20.49
N LEU A 312 -0.16 3.90 20.24
CA LEU A 312 0.71 2.87 20.79
C LEU A 312 0.81 2.98 22.33
N HIS A 313 0.72 4.20 22.87
CA HIS A 313 0.82 4.50 24.31
C HIS A 313 -0.38 5.36 24.74
N PRO A 314 -1.61 4.81 24.74
CA PRO A 314 -2.80 5.61 24.96
C PRO A 314 -2.81 6.16 26.39
N PRO A 315 -2.90 7.49 26.57
CA PRO A 315 -3.01 8.08 27.90
C PRO A 315 -4.35 7.70 28.56
N PRO A 316 -4.40 7.63 29.89
CA PRO A 316 -5.61 7.23 30.60
C PRO A 316 -6.83 8.11 30.33
N VAL A 317 -6.61 9.41 30.09
CA VAL A 317 -7.69 10.37 29.79
C VAL A 317 -8.29 10.08 28.40
N TYR A 318 -7.43 9.82 27.41
CA TYR A 318 -7.87 9.42 26.06
C TYR A 318 -8.73 8.16 26.11
N LEU A 319 -8.29 7.12 26.84
CA LEU A 319 -9.06 5.90 27.01
C LEU A 319 -10.40 6.14 27.71
N ALA A 320 -10.45 7.04 28.71
CA ALA A 320 -11.68 7.38 29.40
C ALA A 320 -12.70 8.08 28.48
N VAL A 321 -12.24 9.01 27.63
CA VAL A 321 -13.07 9.70 26.65
C VAL A 321 -13.60 8.71 25.62
N LEU A 322 -12.73 7.88 25.03
CA LEU A 322 -13.14 6.86 24.08
C LEU A 322 -14.15 5.87 24.67
N GLN A 323 -13.94 5.47 25.93
CA GLN A 323 -14.86 4.56 26.60
C GLN A 323 -16.22 5.21 26.83
N ALA A 324 -16.29 6.49 27.21
CA ALA A 324 -17.55 7.21 27.35
C ALA A 324 -18.30 7.32 26.02
N LEU A 325 -17.59 7.62 24.94
CA LEU A 325 -18.16 7.67 23.58
C LEU A 325 -18.64 6.29 23.11
N LEU A 326 -17.86 5.23 23.38
CA LEU A 326 -18.27 3.85 23.09
C LEU A 326 -19.53 3.46 23.84
N LEU A 327 -19.62 3.79 25.13
CA LEU A 327 -20.82 3.53 25.95
C LEU A 327 -22.04 4.26 25.43
N GLY A 328 -21.88 5.51 24.99
CA GLY A 328 -22.95 6.28 24.34
C GLY A 328 -23.43 5.61 23.04
N ALA A 329 -22.51 5.19 22.19
CA ALA A 329 -22.81 4.50 20.95
C ALA A 329 -23.50 3.14 21.19
N LEU A 330 -23.00 2.34 22.14
CA LEU A 330 -23.60 1.07 22.53
C LEU A 330 -25.01 1.25 23.11
N THR A 331 -25.21 2.29 23.92
CA THR A 331 -26.53 2.60 24.46
C THR A 331 -27.54 2.88 23.35
N ALA A 332 -27.13 3.63 22.32
CA ALA A 332 -27.97 3.90 21.15
C ALA A 332 -28.29 2.62 20.34
N VAL A 333 -27.34 1.68 20.25
CA VAL A 333 -27.55 0.38 19.59
C VAL A 333 -28.45 -0.51 20.41
N PHE A 334 -28.22 -0.64 21.73
CA PHE A 334 -28.98 -1.53 22.62
C PHE A 334 -30.39 -1.04 22.87
N ALA A 335 -30.64 0.27 22.89
CA ALA A 335 -31.99 0.83 22.98
C ALA A 335 -32.92 0.32 21.89
N ARG A 336 -32.38 -0.10 20.75
CA ARG A 336 -33.14 -0.57 19.58
C ARG A 336 -33.15 -2.10 19.42
N SER A 337 -32.17 -2.79 20.02
CA SER A 337 -31.91 -4.21 19.76
C SER A 337 -32.26 -5.10 20.97
N TRP A 338 -32.09 -4.60 22.19
CA TRP A 338 -32.21 -5.41 23.39
C TRP A 338 -33.62 -5.40 23.99
N PRO A 339 -34.05 -6.49 24.63
CA PRO A 339 -35.27 -6.51 25.44
C PRO A 339 -35.22 -5.45 26.56
N ARG A 340 -36.34 -4.84 26.89
CA ARG A 340 -36.44 -3.73 27.87
C ARG A 340 -35.71 -4.02 29.19
N ASN A 341 -35.85 -5.24 29.72
CA ASN A 341 -35.20 -5.61 31.00
C ASN A 341 -33.66 -5.66 30.89
N SER A 342 -33.15 -6.18 29.80
CA SER A 342 -31.68 -6.22 29.53
C SER A 342 -31.14 -4.83 29.25
N PHE A 343 -31.92 -3.98 28.57
CA PHE A 343 -31.55 -2.59 28.31
C PHE A 343 -31.51 -1.76 29.60
N LEU A 344 -32.49 -1.92 30.51
CA LEU A 344 -32.46 -1.26 31.81
C LEU A 344 -31.25 -1.68 32.64
N TYR A 345 -30.88 -2.97 32.59
CA TYR A 345 -29.66 -3.44 33.22
C TYR A 345 -28.41 -2.75 32.63
N TRP A 346 -28.37 -2.59 31.30
CA TRP A 346 -27.27 -1.87 30.63
C TRP A 346 -27.22 -0.41 31.07
N VAL A 347 -28.32 0.30 31.12
CA VAL A 347 -28.36 1.69 31.59
C VAL A 347 -27.88 1.79 33.05
N GLY A 348 -28.27 0.82 33.89
CA GLY A 348 -27.76 0.71 35.27
C GLY A 348 -26.23 0.51 35.31
N LEU A 349 -25.66 -0.32 34.41
CA LEU A 349 -24.23 -0.54 34.28
C LEU A 349 -23.49 0.74 33.83
N VAL A 350 -24.07 1.48 32.89
CA VAL A 350 -23.51 2.78 32.45
C VAL A 350 -23.57 3.81 33.57
N GLY A 351 -24.69 3.91 34.31
CA GLY A 351 -24.78 4.75 35.47
C GLY A 351 -23.75 4.39 36.54
N PHE A 352 -23.58 3.10 36.83
CA PHE A 352 -22.55 2.59 37.72
C PHE A 352 -21.13 2.98 37.25
N PHE A 353 -20.85 2.87 35.93
CA PHE A 353 -19.57 3.32 35.34
C PHE A 353 -19.31 4.80 35.62
N VAL A 354 -20.30 5.67 35.41
CA VAL A 354 -20.18 7.11 35.64
C VAL A 354 -19.89 7.40 37.10
N VAL A 355 -20.67 6.83 38.03
CA VAL A 355 -20.50 7.03 39.48
C VAL A 355 -19.12 6.57 39.93
N LEU A 356 -18.70 5.39 39.49
CA LEU A 356 -17.39 4.86 39.84
C LEU A 356 -16.24 5.72 39.29
N THR A 357 -16.39 6.22 38.05
CA THR A 357 -15.37 7.09 37.42
C THR A 357 -15.25 8.41 38.16
N VAL A 358 -16.37 9.02 38.56
CA VAL A 358 -16.35 10.27 39.35
C VAL A 358 -15.72 10.06 40.73
N LEU A 359 -16.07 8.96 41.43
CA LEU A 359 -15.47 8.66 42.73
C LEU A 359 -13.98 8.33 42.63
N ASN A 360 -13.55 7.67 41.57
CA ASN A 360 -12.13 7.39 41.37
C ASN A 360 -11.31 8.63 40.98
N ALA A 361 -11.97 9.66 40.43
CA ALA A 361 -11.32 10.94 40.11
C ALA A 361 -11.14 11.85 41.33
N SER A 362 -11.85 11.60 42.46
CA SER A 362 -11.69 12.39 43.66
C SER A 362 -10.30 12.16 44.30
N THR A 363 -9.65 13.21 44.68
CA THR A 363 -8.31 13.20 45.29
C THR A 363 -8.39 13.09 46.81
N THR A 364 -9.57 13.33 47.40
CA THR A 364 -9.77 13.27 48.86
C THR A 364 -9.89 11.83 49.31
N ALA A 365 -9.15 11.48 50.33
CA ALA A 365 -9.15 10.14 50.90
C ALA A 365 -10.00 10.05 52.21
N GLY A 366 -11.13 10.72 52.22
CA GLY A 366 -12.04 10.76 53.35
C GLY A 366 -12.64 9.39 53.68
N LEU A 367 -13.02 9.21 54.96
CA LEU A 367 -13.62 7.96 55.45
C LEU A 367 -14.91 7.62 54.68
N LEU A 368 -15.72 8.63 54.34
CA LEU A 368 -16.96 8.48 53.57
C LEU A 368 -16.68 7.93 52.15
N GLU A 369 -15.63 8.41 51.50
CA GLU A 369 -15.23 7.96 50.16
C GLU A 369 -14.79 6.49 50.20
N ARG A 370 -14.03 6.08 51.17
CA ARG A 370 -13.59 4.68 51.33
C ARG A 370 -14.78 3.74 51.57
N TRP A 371 -15.77 4.13 52.37
CA TRP A 371 -17.00 3.35 52.54
C TRP A 371 -17.85 3.31 51.31
N SER A 372 -18.00 4.43 50.57
CA SER A 372 -18.75 4.48 49.31
C SER A 372 -18.09 3.61 48.24
N MET A 373 -16.78 3.62 48.12
CA MET A 373 -16.04 2.71 47.23
C MET A 373 -16.21 1.25 47.61
N LEU A 374 -16.17 0.91 48.89
CA LEU A 374 -16.41 -0.47 49.32
C LEU A 374 -17.83 -0.93 48.91
N LEU A 375 -18.83 -0.10 49.21
CA LEU A 375 -20.22 -0.40 48.84
C LEU A 375 -20.38 -0.59 47.33
N LEU A 376 -19.76 0.29 46.52
CA LEU A 376 -19.83 0.19 45.07
C LEU A 376 -19.15 -1.08 44.55
N ASN A 377 -17.98 -1.44 45.07
CA ASN A 377 -17.29 -2.66 44.65
C ASN A 377 -18.08 -3.93 45.02
N VAL A 378 -18.76 -3.95 46.16
CA VAL A 378 -19.68 -5.03 46.54
C VAL A 378 -20.89 -5.06 45.61
N LEU A 379 -21.47 -3.90 45.28
CA LEU A 379 -22.56 -3.79 44.32
C LEU A 379 -22.10 -4.26 42.91
N ALA A 380 -20.90 -3.95 42.49
CA ALA A 380 -20.31 -4.42 41.25
C ALA A 380 -20.30 -5.95 41.13
N VAL A 381 -19.93 -6.65 42.19
CA VAL A 381 -19.99 -8.13 42.23
C VAL A 381 -21.41 -8.61 42.03
N GLY A 382 -22.41 -7.95 42.68
CA GLY A 382 -23.83 -8.24 42.47
C GLY A 382 -24.30 -8.02 41.04
N ILE A 383 -23.86 -6.90 40.42
CA ILE A 383 -24.13 -6.59 38.99
C ILE A 383 -23.52 -7.68 38.08
N GLY A 384 -22.29 -8.10 38.31
CA GLY A 384 -21.66 -9.18 37.56
C GLY A 384 -22.43 -10.52 37.69
N ALA A 385 -22.89 -10.85 38.89
CA ALA A 385 -23.69 -12.06 39.12
C ALA A 385 -25.06 -12.03 38.38
N VAL A 386 -25.70 -10.87 38.33
CA VAL A 386 -26.94 -10.70 37.56
C VAL A 386 -26.67 -10.83 36.05
N LEU A 387 -25.56 -10.28 35.56
CA LEU A 387 -25.14 -10.42 34.16
C LEU A 387 -25.00 -11.90 33.79
N LEU A 388 -24.29 -12.67 34.59
CA LEU A 388 -24.06 -14.10 34.36
C LEU A 388 -25.33 -14.96 34.44
N ARG A 389 -26.20 -14.65 35.39
CA ARG A 389 -27.40 -15.50 35.67
C ARG A 389 -28.61 -15.16 34.83
N ARG A 390 -28.85 -13.87 34.50
CA ARG A 390 -30.07 -13.41 33.83
C ARG A 390 -29.82 -12.87 32.44
N VAL A 391 -28.89 -11.91 32.28
CA VAL A 391 -28.73 -11.17 31.02
C VAL A 391 -28.06 -12.03 29.96
N ARG A 392 -27.13 -12.89 30.34
CA ARG A 392 -26.43 -13.81 29.44
C ARG A 392 -27.37 -14.68 28.62
N HIS A 393 -28.42 -15.23 29.27
CA HIS A 393 -29.38 -16.09 28.61
C HIS A 393 -30.39 -15.32 27.75
N ALA A 394 -30.68 -14.07 28.12
CA ALA A 394 -31.62 -13.21 27.38
C ALA A 394 -31.01 -12.64 26.06
N VAL A 395 -29.68 -12.44 26.03
CA VAL A 395 -28.99 -11.75 24.92
C VAL A 395 -27.93 -12.64 24.24
N ALA A 396 -27.81 -13.93 24.65
CA ALA A 396 -26.84 -14.90 24.09
C ALA A 396 -25.40 -14.39 24.03
N LEU A 397 -24.90 -13.81 25.13
CA LEU A 397 -23.54 -13.25 25.21
C LEU A 397 -22.45 -14.32 24.93
N PRO A 398 -21.40 -13.99 24.17
CA PRO A 398 -20.34 -14.92 23.83
C PRO A 398 -19.51 -15.34 25.06
N ARG A 399 -18.84 -16.48 24.98
CA ARG A 399 -18.00 -17.03 26.07
C ARG A 399 -16.93 -16.04 26.54
N PHE A 400 -16.41 -15.20 25.65
CA PHE A 400 -15.46 -14.14 25.97
C PHE A 400 -15.99 -13.17 27.02
N VAL A 401 -17.22 -12.67 26.86
CA VAL A 401 -17.87 -11.75 27.82
C VAL A 401 -18.07 -12.42 29.17
N VAL A 402 -18.35 -13.72 29.19
CA VAL A 402 -18.46 -14.49 30.45
C VAL A 402 -17.15 -14.50 31.21
N LEU A 403 -16.03 -14.77 30.52
CA LEU A 403 -14.70 -14.74 31.12
C LEU A 403 -14.36 -13.37 31.70
N VAL A 404 -14.60 -12.32 30.91
CA VAL A 404 -14.40 -10.92 31.31
C VAL A 404 -15.27 -10.56 32.52
N THR A 405 -16.50 -11.05 32.59
CA THR A 405 -17.40 -10.80 33.73
C THR A 405 -16.91 -11.49 35.00
N VAL A 406 -16.37 -12.69 34.90
CA VAL A 406 -15.77 -13.39 36.06
C VAL A 406 -14.54 -12.63 36.57
N LEU A 407 -13.70 -12.16 35.64
CA LEU A 407 -12.55 -11.33 35.96
C LEU A 407 -12.97 -10.01 36.62
N PHE A 408 -14.00 -9.36 36.09
CA PHE A 408 -14.62 -8.15 36.67
C PHE A 408 -15.03 -8.37 38.13
N MET A 409 -15.71 -9.48 38.42
CA MET A 409 -16.11 -9.80 39.79
C MET A 409 -14.89 -10.06 40.69
N GLY A 410 -13.90 -10.82 40.22
CA GLY A 410 -12.68 -11.11 40.96
C GLY A 410 -11.87 -9.85 41.32
N LEU A 411 -11.73 -8.94 40.35
CA LEU A 411 -11.04 -7.67 40.60
C LEU A 411 -11.78 -6.76 41.59
N ASN A 412 -13.11 -6.73 41.55
CA ASN A 412 -13.90 -5.96 42.51
C ASN A 412 -13.79 -6.56 43.92
N VAL A 413 -13.76 -7.89 44.08
CA VAL A 413 -13.48 -8.54 45.36
C VAL A 413 -12.10 -8.16 45.87
N LEU A 414 -11.09 -8.16 44.99
CA LEU A 414 -9.73 -7.75 45.33
C LEU A 414 -9.68 -6.27 45.74
N ALA A 415 -10.42 -5.40 45.03
CA ALA A 415 -10.54 -3.98 45.34
C ALA A 415 -11.17 -3.76 46.72
N VAL A 416 -12.19 -4.52 47.11
CA VAL A 416 -12.79 -4.51 48.46
C VAL A 416 -11.73 -4.87 49.52
N ALA A 417 -10.97 -5.93 49.30
CA ALA A 417 -9.92 -6.35 50.22
C ALA A 417 -8.82 -5.27 50.35
N CYS A 418 -8.32 -4.74 49.24
CA CYS A 418 -7.29 -3.69 49.26
C CYS A 418 -7.76 -2.42 49.99
N ASN A 419 -9.00 -1.97 49.74
CA ASN A 419 -9.57 -0.81 50.42
C ASN A 419 -9.73 -1.06 51.95
N ALA A 420 -10.18 -2.25 52.35
CA ALA A 420 -10.31 -2.62 53.74
C ALA A 420 -8.97 -2.58 54.49
N PHE A 421 -7.87 -3.01 53.85
CA PHE A 421 -6.52 -2.97 54.42
C PHE A 421 -5.80 -1.62 54.25
N GLY A 422 -6.46 -0.59 53.69
CA GLY A 422 -5.88 0.74 53.57
C GLY A 422 -5.06 0.98 52.28
N MET A 423 -5.02 0.05 51.36
CA MET A 423 -4.38 0.17 50.02
C MET A 423 -5.33 0.80 49.03
N LEU A 424 -5.71 2.07 49.22
CA LEU A 424 -6.74 2.74 48.47
C LEU A 424 -6.40 2.89 46.98
N SER A 425 -5.13 3.18 46.66
CA SER A 425 -4.66 3.32 45.28
C SER A 425 -4.81 2.03 44.46
N LEU A 426 -4.48 0.88 45.05
CA LEU A 426 -4.70 -0.43 44.43
C LEU A 426 -6.20 -0.72 44.26
N ALA A 427 -7.01 -0.38 45.27
CA ALA A 427 -8.45 -0.58 45.18
C ALA A 427 -9.07 0.24 44.01
N LYS A 428 -8.69 1.51 43.88
CA LYS A 428 -9.11 2.38 42.76
C LYS A 428 -8.65 1.80 41.41
N MET A 429 -7.42 1.32 41.33
CA MET A 429 -6.85 0.74 40.10
C MET A 429 -7.60 -0.53 39.68
N PHE A 430 -7.83 -1.48 40.59
CA PHE A 430 -8.55 -2.72 40.30
C PHE A 430 -10.01 -2.46 39.94
N SER A 431 -10.69 -1.56 40.65
CA SER A 431 -12.06 -1.17 40.38
C SER A 431 -12.21 -0.53 39.00
N THR A 432 -11.31 0.40 38.64
CA THR A 432 -11.28 1.02 37.30
C THR A 432 -11.02 0.00 36.22
N ALA A 433 -9.98 -0.82 36.36
CA ALA A 433 -9.64 -1.84 35.34
C ALA A 433 -10.76 -2.87 35.18
N ALA A 434 -11.48 -3.20 36.26
CA ALA A 434 -12.62 -4.09 36.23
C ALA A 434 -13.76 -3.55 35.35
N ILE A 435 -14.21 -2.30 35.61
CA ILE A 435 -15.36 -1.73 34.90
C ILE A 435 -15.04 -1.39 33.46
N PHE A 436 -13.84 -0.84 33.18
CA PHE A 436 -13.39 -0.58 31.82
C PHE A 436 -13.22 -1.89 31.04
N GLY A 437 -12.65 -2.93 31.67
CA GLY A 437 -12.49 -4.24 31.07
C GLY A 437 -13.82 -4.88 30.69
N LEU A 438 -14.83 -4.81 31.59
CA LEU A 438 -16.16 -5.36 31.34
C LEU A 438 -16.89 -4.61 30.20
N THR A 439 -16.94 -3.28 30.27
CA THR A 439 -17.64 -2.45 29.29
C THR A 439 -16.98 -2.52 27.91
N GLN A 440 -15.66 -2.53 27.85
CA GLN A 440 -14.90 -2.77 26.62
C GLN A 440 -15.13 -4.18 26.06
N GLY A 441 -15.16 -5.19 26.93
CA GLY A 441 -15.44 -6.58 26.52
C GLY A 441 -16.81 -6.75 25.88
N ILE A 442 -17.85 -6.09 26.43
CA ILE A 442 -19.18 -6.05 25.83
C ILE A 442 -19.13 -5.30 24.49
N GLY A 443 -18.47 -4.14 24.42
CA GLY A 443 -18.30 -3.38 23.18
C GLY A 443 -17.63 -4.18 22.07
N LEU A 444 -16.56 -4.89 22.40
CA LEU A 444 -15.83 -5.73 21.43
C LEU A 444 -16.64 -6.96 21.00
N ALA A 445 -17.49 -7.52 21.86
CA ALA A 445 -18.38 -8.58 21.45
C ALA A 445 -19.38 -8.09 20.38
N VAL A 446 -19.96 -6.90 20.60
CA VAL A 446 -20.83 -6.25 19.62
C VAL A 446 -20.07 -5.87 18.34
N PHE A 447 -18.83 -5.39 18.46
CA PHE A 447 -17.95 -5.09 17.32
C PHE A 447 -17.74 -6.32 16.42
N ILE A 448 -17.43 -7.48 16.99
CA ILE A 448 -17.27 -8.73 16.25
C ILE A 448 -18.56 -9.07 15.48
N GLU A 449 -19.70 -8.99 16.15
CA GLU A 449 -21.00 -9.32 15.55
C GLU A 449 -21.36 -8.33 14.43
N LEU A 450 -21.13 -7.04 14.63
CA LEU A 450 -21.33 -6.00 13.62
C LEU A 450 -20.48 -6.21 12.36
N LEU A 451 -19.20 -6.54 12.51
CA LEU A 451 -18.33 -6.82 11.37
C LEU A 451 -18.76 -8.09 10.64
N THR A 452 -19.22 -9.11 11.37
CA THR A 452 -19.73 -10.35 10.79
C THR A 452 -21.01 -10.10 10.00
N GLU A 453 -21.96 -9.31 10.55
CA GLU A 453 -23.17 -8.91 9.86
C GLU A 453 -22.90 -8.03 8.63
N ALA A 454 -21.95 -7.09 8.73
CA ALA A 454 -21.53 -6.25 7.61
C ALA A 454 -20.89 -7.09 6.48
N PHE A 455 -20.11 -8.11 6.82
CA PHE A 455 -19.56 -9.06 5.86
C PHE A 455 -20.67 -9.89 5.19
N LEU A 456 -21.63 -10.39 5.98
CA LEU A 456 -22.80 -11.10 5.45
C LEU A 456 -23.61 -10.20 4.49
N LEU A 457 -23.84 -8.94 4.84
CA LEU A 457 -24.48 -7.95 3.97
C LEU A 457 -23.73 -7.82 2.63
N GLN A 458 -22.40 -7.79 2.64
CA GLN A 458 -21.59 -7.73 1.43
C GLN A 458 -21.77 -8.98 0.56
N VAL A 459 -21.77 -10.16 1.18
CA VAL A 459 -21.97 -11.44 0.45
C VAL A 459 -23.36 -11.48 -0.20
N LEU A 460 -24.39 -11.08 0.53
CA LEU A 460 -25.77 -11.02 0.00
C LEU A 460 -25.88 -10.03 -1.17
N CYS A 461 -25.25 -8.86 -1.05
CA CYS A 461 -25.16 -7.86 -2.13
C CYS A 461 -24.49 -8.40 -3.39
N SER A 462 -23.41 -9.14 -3.22
CA SER A 462 -22.65 -9.77 -4.31
C SER A 462 -23.44 -10.87 -5.01
N ARG A 463 -24.12 -11.72 -4.25
CA ARG A 463 -24.99 -12.77 -4.82
C ARG A 463 -26.14 -12.16 -5.61
N ALA A 464 -26.77 -11.09 -5.11
CA ALA A 464 -27.84 -10.39 -5.80
C ALA A 464 -27.39 -9.66 -7.07
N ALA A 465 -26.10 -9.34 -7.21
CA ALA A 465 -25.54 -8.65 -8.36
C ALA A 465 -25.09 -9.58 -9.51
N GLY A 466 -25.06 -10.90 -9.30
CA GLY A 466 -24.57 -11.87 -10.29
C GLY A 466 -23.06 -11.73 -10.58
N GLY A 467 -22.32 -11.07 -9.71
CA GLY A 467 -20.88 -10.85 -9.88
C GLY A 467 -20.05 -12.10 -9.54
N GLY A 468 -18.75 -12.07 -9.88
CA GLY A 468 -17.79 -13.17 -9.64
C GLY A 468 -17.68 -13.64 -8.18
N SER A 469 -18.16 -12.84 -7.22
CA SER A 469 -18.27 -13.19 -5.79
C SER A 469 -19.60 -13.93 -5.43
N ALA A 470 -20.44 -14.28 -6.41
CA ALA A 470 -21.65 -15.05 -6.17
C ALA A 470 -21.36 -16.45 -5.60
N HIS A 471 -20.17 -16.96 -5.80
CA HIS A 471 -19.68 -18.25 -5.34
C HIS A 471 -19.03 -18.23 -3.94
N PHE A 472 -19.12 -17.09 -3.23
CA PHE A 472 -18.55 -16.96 -1.89
C PHE A 472 -19.33 -17.84 -0.90
N ASP A 473 -18.69 -18.90 -0.42
CA ASP A 473 -19.26 -19.82 0.56
C ASP A 473 -19.10 -19.21 1.97
N TYR A 474 -20.15 -18.54 2.43
CA TYR A 474 -20.19 -17.90 3.76
C TYR A 474 -19.97 -18.92 4.89
N ASP A 475 -20.44 -20.17 4.73
CA ASP A 475 -20.39 -21.19 5.77
C ASP A 475 -18.94 -21.65 6.04
N LYS A 476 -18.06 -21.54 5.06
CA LYS A 476 -16.62 -21.83 5.22
C LYS A 476 -15.81 -20.64 5.73
N ILE A 477 -16.11 -19.42 5.27
CA ILE A 477 -15.32 -18.21 5.57
C ILE A 477 -15.78 -17.56 6.88
N GLY A 478 -17.07 -17.59 7.16
CA GLY A 478 -17.64 -16.99 8.37
C GLY A 478 -16.94 -17.41 9.66
N PRO A 479 -16.73 -18.73 9.91
CA PRO A 479 -16.02 -19.21 11.11
C PRO A 479 -14.55 -18.76 11.19
N GLN A 480 -13.87 -18.62 10.06
CA GLN A 480 -12.47 -18.17 10.02
C GLN A 480 -12.40 -16.67 10.34
N LEU A 481 -13.29 -15.87 9.73
CA LEU A 481 -13.42 -14.44 10.02
C LEU A 481 -13.75 -14.21 11.50
N LEU A 482 -14.72 -14.94 12.05
CA LEU A 482 -15.09 -14.85 13.46
C LEU A 482 -13.90 -15.15 14.38
N ARG A 483 -13.10 -16.17 14.07
CA ARG A 483 -11.89 -16.53 14.83
C ARG A 483 -10.86 -15.42 14.77
N LEU A 484 -10.59 -14.86 13.58
CA LEU A 484 -9.66 -13.75 13.39
C LEU A 484 -10.13 -12.52 14.20
N LEU A 485 -11.39 -12.14 14.06
CA LEU A 485 -11.96 -11.00 14.78
C LEU A 485 -11.93 -11.20 16.31
N THR A 486 -12.12 -12.44 16.78
CA THR A 486 -12.03 -12.77 18.20
C THR A 486 -10.60 -12.58 18.73
N VAL A 487 -9.59 -12.98 17.96
CA VAL A 487 -8.18 -12.78 18.33
C VAL A 487 -7.84 -11.28 18.37
N VAL A 488 -8.26 -10.53 17.34
CA VAL A 488 -8.06 -9.06 17.28
C VAL A 488 -8.75 -8.38 18.47
N ALA A 489 -10.00 -8.72 18.73
CA ALA A 489 -10.75 -8.18 19.86
C ALA A 489 -10.11 -8.54 21.21
N GLY A 490 -9.56 -9.76 21.35
CA GLY A 490 -8.82 -10.17 22.52
C GLY A 490 -7.56 -9.31 22.73
N GLY A 491 -6.83 -9.00 21.68
CA GLY A 491 -5.68 -8.09 21.72
C GLY A 491 -6.06 -6.66 22.12
N LEU A 492 -7.12 -6.11 21.50
CA LEU A 492 -7.66 -4.78 21.84
C LEU A 492 -8.14 -4.72 23.28
N TRP A 493 -8.82 -5.76 23.75
CA TRP A 493 -9.25 -5.85 25.13
C TRP A 493 -8.06 -5.87 26.10
N LEU A 494 -7.05 -6.67 25.79
CA LEU A 494 -5.83 -6.79 26.62
C LEU A 494 -5.09 -5.44 26.71
N LEU A 495 -5.02 -4.69 25.60
CA LEU A 495 -4.42 -3.36 25.55
C LEU A 495 -5.14 -2.42 26.53
N VAL A 496 -6.46 -2.29 26.42
CA VAL A 496 -7.26 -1.40 27.29
C VAL A 496 -7.18 -1.87 28.74
N PHE A 497 -7.26 -3.16 28.99
CA PHE A 497 -7.22 -3.75 30.33
C PHE A 497 -5.87 -3.51 31.02
N THR A 498 -4.75 -3.81 30.33
CA THR A 498 -3.40 -3.60 30.90
C THR A 498 -3.06 -2.12 31.08
N SER A 499 -3.57 -1.24 30.20
CA SER A 499 -3.43 0.21 30.34
C SER A 499 -4.12 0.72 31.60
N ASN A 500 -5.34 0.24 31.90
CA ASN A 500 -6.05 0.61 33.14
C ASN A 500 -5.44 -0.01 34.41
N LEU A 501 -4.73 -1.13 34.28
CA LEU A 501 -3.90 -1.68 35.39
C LEU A 501 -2.54 -1.00 35.50
N ASN A 502 -2.24 -0.03 34.65
CA ASN A 502 -0.92 0.62 34.58
C ASN A 502 0.26 -0.34 34.28
N LEU A 503 -0.04 -1.53 33.78
CA LEU A 503 0.95 -2.55 33.42
C LEU A 503 1.40 -2.46 31.95
N TYR A 504 0.62 -1.79 31.11
CA TYR A 504 0.85 -1.77 29.66
C TYR A 504 2.25 -1.29 29.28
N ALA A 505 2.70 -0.14 29.80
CA ALA A 505 4.01 0.42 29.48
C ALA A 505 5.16 -0.52 29.91
N THR A 506 5.02 -1.16 31.08
CA THR A 506 6.01 -2.13 31.58
C THR A 506 6.05 -3.40 30.73
N LEU A 507 4.88 -3.95 30.41
CA LEU A 507 4.77 -5.13 29.56
C LEU A 507 5.22 -4.86 28.14
N TYR A 508 4.80 -3.70 27.58
CA TYR A 508 5.21 -3.27 26.26
C TYR A 508 6.72 -3.07 26.18
N GLY A 509 7.32 -2.32 27.12
CA GLY A 509 8.75 -2.09 27.16
C GLY A 509 9.55 -3.39 27.34
N ALA A 510 9.10 -4.30 28.20
CA ALA A 510 9.72 -5.62 28.36
C ALA A 510 9.61 -6.45 27.06
N PHE A 511 8.45 -6.44 26.41
CA PHE A 511 8.21 -7.15 25.15
C PHE A 511 9.01 -6.53 24.00
N GLU A 512 9.02 -5.21 23.90
CA GLU A 512 9.80 -4.47 22.91
C GLU A 512 11.30 -4.75 23.08
N HIS A 513 11.81 -4.67 24.32
CA HIS A 513 13.20 -5.01 24.60
C HIS A 513 13.52 -6.46 24.23
N PHE A 514 12.63 -7.40 24.58
CA PHE A 514 12.79 -8.81 24.23
C PHE A 514 12.82 -9.04 22.69
N LEU A 515 11.97 -8.33 21.95
CA LEU A 515 11.91 -8.43 20.49
C LEU A 515 13.05 -7.70 19.78
N LYS A 516 13.42 -6.50 20.27
CA LYS A 516 14.42 -5.62 19.62
C LYS A 516 15.85 -5.87 20.11
N ALA A 517 16.06 -6.60 21.20
CA ALA A 517 17.39 -6.89 21.71
C ALA A 517 18.25 -7.57 20.63
N PRO A 518 19.37 -6.96 20.21
CA PRO A 518 20.24 -7.51 19.20
C PRO A 518 20.91 -8.79 19.74
N ARG A 519 20.87 -9.83 18.94
CA ARG A 519 21.50 -11.12 19.23
C ARG A 519 22.47 -11.46 18.12
N LEU A 520 23.62 -12.00 18.48
CA LEU A 520 24.66 -12.36 17.54
C LEU A 520 24.59 -13.86 17.22
N LEU A 521 24.51 -14.20 15.95
CA LEU A 521 24.71 -15.55 15.47
C LEU A 521 25.88 -15.53 14.48
N GLY A 522 27.07 -15.87 14.96
CA GLY A 522 28.30 -15.69 14.21
C GLY A 522 28.61 -14.22 13.95
N SER A 523 28.66 -13.80 12.68
CA SER A 523 28.91 -12.42 12.27
C SER A 523 27.63 -11.63 11.91
N THR A 524 26.46 -12.19 12.15
CA THR A 524 25.19 -11.56 11.76
C THR A 524 24.38 -11.20 13.02
N GLU A 525 24.02 -9.94 13.11
CA GLU A 525 23.08 -9.45 14.13
C GLU A 525 21.65 -9.73 13.68
N PHE A 526 20.84 -10.27 14.58
CA PHE A 526 19.42 -10.48 14.37
C PHE A 526 18.63 -10.14 15.62
N THR A 527 17.36 -9.81 15.44
CA THR A 527 16.41 -9.60 16.52
C THR A 527 15.28 -10.63 16.45
N LEU A 528 14.71 -10.98 17.59
CA LEU A 528 13.54 -11.87 17.59
C LEU A 528 12.34 -11.24 16.89
N GLY A 529 12.22 -9.90 16.90
CA GLY A 529 11.20 -9.16 16.19
C GLY A 529 11.27 -9.39 14.68
N ASN A 530 12.47 -9.37 14.10
CA ASN A 530 12.67 -9.62 12.69
C ASN A 530 12.31 -11.07 12.31
N ILE A 531 12.65 -12.04 13.16
CA ILE A 531 12.26 -13.44 12.96
C ILE A 531 10.74 -13.60 13.04
N LEU A 532 10.10 -12.99 14.03
CA LEU A 532 8.65 -13.01 14.16
C LEU A 532 7.97 -12.39 12.92
N LEU A 533 8.47 -11.23 12.48
CA LEU A 533 7.96 -10.54 11.30
C LEU A 533 8.09 -11.40 10.03
N PHE A 534 9.21 -12.13 9.88
CA PHE A 534 9.39 -13.10 8.81
C PHE A 534 8.25 -14.12 8.77
N PHE A 535 7.97 -14.79 9.90
CA PHE A 535 6.90 -15.79 9.95
C PHE A 535 5.50 -15.18 9.78
N VAL A 536 5.28 -13.97 10.29
CA VAL A 536 4.01 -13.24 10.09
C VAL A 536 3.78 -12.94 8.61
N ILE A 537 4.79 -12.44 7.89
CA ILE A 537 4.68 -12.17 6.45
C ILE A 537 4.42 -13.46 5.67
N LEU A 538 5.13 -14.54 5.98
CA LEU A 538 4.90 -15.85 5.35
C LEU A 538 3.47 -16.37 5.62
N TYR A 539 3.00 -16.24 6.86
CA TYR A 539 1.64 -16.65 7.22
C TYR A 539 0.57 -15.84 6.46
N VAL A 540 0.75 -14.51 6.41
CA VAL A 540 -0.16 -13.62 5.65
C VAL A 540 -0.14 -13.97 4.17
N SER A 541 1.05 -14.22 3.60
CA SER A 541 1.20 -14.63 2.20
C SER A 541 0.49 -15.97 1.93
N ALA A 542 0.63 -16.94 2.84
CA ALA A 542 -0.05 -18.24 2.74
C ALA A 542 -1.59 -18.10 2.83
N GLN A 543 -2.09 -17.25 3.74
CA GLN A 543 -3.52 -16.97 3.83
C GLN A 543 -4.04 -16.27 2.56
N LEU A 544 -3.29 -15.30 2.05
CA LEU A 544 -3.68 -14.58 0.82
C LEU A 544 -3.82 -15.53 -0.38
N GLN A 545 -2.95 -16.54 -0.50
CA GLN A 545 -3.06 -17.57 -1.54
C GLN A 545 -4.36 -18.37 -1.45
N GLN A 546 -4.81 -18.72 -0.25
CA GLN A 546 -6.07 -19.43 -0.07
C GLN A 546 -7.25 -18.56 -0.50
N TYR A 547 -7.24 -17.28 -0.15
CA TYR A 547 -8.31 -16.36 -0.52
C TYR A 547 -8.38 -16.07 -2.02
N ILE A 548 -7.25 -16.06 -2.74
CA ILE A 548 -7.24 -15.90 -4.20
C ILE A 548 -8.03 -17.00 -4.89
N GLY A 549 -7.91 -18.26 -4.47
CA GLY A 549 -8.71 -19.37 -5.01
C GLY A 549 -10.22 -19.10 -4.86
N TYR A 550 -10.64 -18.55 -3.73
CA TYR A 550 -12.04 -18.17 -3.50
C TYR A 550 -12.50 -16.99 -4.39
N PHE A 551 -11.64 -15.99 -4.63
CA PHE A 551 -11.98 -14.84 -5.48
C PHE A 551 -12.13 -15.21 -6.96
N PHE A 552 -11.36 -16.17 -7.44
CA PHE A 552 -11.34 -16.59 -8.85
C PHE A 552 -12.20 -17.83 -9.15
N GLY A 553 -12.96 -18.33 -8.17
CA GLY A 553 -14.02 -19.31 -8.41
C GLY A 553 -13.58 -20.79 -8.47
N GLU A 554 -12.48 -21.16 -7.80
CA GLU A 554 -12.02 -22.55 -7.72
C GLU A 554 -12.86 -23.45 -6.79
N VAL A 555 -13.73 -22.85 -5.96
CA VAL A 555 -14.53 -23.56 -4.96
C VAL A 555 -16.01 -23.48 -5.30
N GLY A 556 -16.54 -24.52 -5.89
CA GLY A 556 -17.97 -24.80 -5.91
C GLY A 556 -18.71 -24.62 -7.24
N GLY A 557 -18.26 -25.23 -8.30
CA GLY A 557 -19.05 -25.41 -9.48
C GLY A 557 -18.65 -26.68 -10.22
N GLU A 558 -19.56 -27.62 -10.35
CA GLU A 558 -19.58 -28.58 -11.45
C GLU A 558 -19.78 -27.76 -12.75
N ALA A 559 -18.72 -27.05 -13.16
CA ALA A 559 -18.70 -26.35 -14.43
C ALA A 559 -18.22 -27.32 -15.50
N ASP A 560 -18.98 -27.46 -16.55
CA ASP A 560 -18.70 -28.24 -17.75
C ASP A 560 -17.22 -28.18 -18.19
N GLY A 561 -16.65 -29.35 -18.43
CA GLY A 561 -15.24 -29.71 -18.42
C GLY A 561 -14.22 -28.97 -19.27
N SER A 562 -14.54 -27.95 -20.07
CA SER A 562 -13.57 -27.29 -20.96
C SER A 562 -13.05 -25.95 -20.43
N ASP A 563 -13.91 -25.12 -19.85
CA ASP A 563 -13.53 -23.79 -19.35
C ASP A 563 -12.84 -23.83 -17.96
N ALA A 564 -13.11 -24.87 -17.16
CA ALA A 564 -12.50 -25.06 -15.86
C ALA A 564 -10.99 -25.39 -15.95
N ARG A 565 -10.56 -26.11 -16.99
CA ARG A 565 -9.15 -26.50 -17.19
C ARG A 565 -8.25 -25.31 -17.56
N GLN A 566 -8.78 -24.34 -18.28
CA GLN A 566 -8.00 -23.19 -18.74
C GLN A 566 -7.79 -22.14 -17.64
N ARG A 567 -8.75 -22.02 -16.70
CA ARG A 567 -8.69 -21.10 -15.54
C ARG A 567 -7.75 -21.60 -14.44
N GLY A 568 -7.60 -22.93 -14.25
CA GLY A 568 -6.75 -23.53 -13.22
C GLY A 568 -5.26 -23.19 -13.38
N SER A 569 -4.73 -23.18 -14.60
CA SER A 569 -3.29 -22.94 -14.84
C SER A 569 -2.81 -21.54 -14.47
N TRP A 570 -3.61 -20.50 -14.68
CA TRP A 570 -3.28 -19.12 -14.32
C TRP A 570 -3.24 -18.92 -12.79
N LEU A 571 -4.17 -19.53 -12.07
CA LEU A 571 -4.25 -19.45 -10.61
C LEU A 571 -3.05 -20.08 -9.92
N VAL A 572 -2.54 -21.19 -10.46
CA VAL A 572 -1.31 -21.81 -9.96
C VAL A 572 -0.12 -20.88 -10.14
N ALA A 573 0.00 -20.23 -11.29
CA ALA A 573 1.06 -19.25 -11.54
C ALA A 573 0.97 -18.03 -10.59
N LEU A 574 -0.24 -17.52 -10.34
CA LEU A 574 -0.46 -16.42 -9.41
C LEU A 574 -0.15 -16.81 -7.97
N ARG A 575 -0.52 -18.01 -7.54
CA ARG A 575 -0.16 -18.54 -6.22
C ARG A 575 1.35 -18.67 -6.05
N LEU A 576 2.03 -19.20 -7.06
CA LEU A 576 3.49 -19.31 -7.04
C LEU A 576 4.17 -17.94 -6.95
N LEU A 577 3.69 -16.97 -7.72
CA LEU A 577 4.17 -15.59 -7.66
C LEU A 577 4.03 -15.00 -6.24
N LEU A 578 2.87 -15.20 -5.60
CA LEU A 578 2.63 -14.72 -4.24
C LEU A 578 3.55 -15.38 -3.19
N VAL A 579 3.88 -16.68 -3.37
CA VAL A 579 4.87 -17.34 -2.50
C VAL A 579 6.22 -16.69 -2.66
N ILE A 580 6.66 -16.47 -3.89
CA ILE A 580 7.97 -15.89 -4.19
C ILE A 580 8.05 -14.45 -3.64
N VAL A 581 7.05 -13.62 -3.93
CA VAL A 581 6.98 -12.24 -3.43
C VAL A 581 6.88 -12.21 -1.91
N GLY A 582 6.03 -13.05 -1.32
CA GLY A 582 5.90 -13.16 0.13
C GLY A 582 7.20 -13.57 0.82
N PHE A 583 7.91 -14.55 0.25
CA PHE A 583 9.21 -14.97 0.76
C PHE A 583 10.27 -13.88 0.61
N ALA A 584 10.30 -13.17 -0.52
CA ALA A 584 11.23 -12.06 -0.75
C ALA A 584 10.97 -10.91 0.25
N LEU A 585 9.70 -10.53 0.46
CA LEU A 585 9.31 -9.52 1.45
C LEU A 585 9.64 -9.96 2.88
N ALA A 586 9.37 -11.22 3.22
CA ALA A 586 9.70 -11.78 4.53
C ALA A 586 11.21 -11.70 4.79
N THR A 587 12.02 -12.08 3.80
CA THR A 587 13.47 -12.02 3.90
C THR A 587 13.98 -10.58 4.01
N ALA A 588 13.44 -9.66 3.22
CA ALA A 588 13.79 -8.23 3.29
C ALA A 588 13.50 -7.64 4.69
N ALA A 589 12.40 -8.05 5.31
CA ALA A 589 11.99 -7.59 6.63
C ALA A 589 12.90 -8.10 7.77
N THR A 590 13.71 -9.15 7.55
CA THR A 590 14.63 -9.67 8.60
C THR A 590 15.86 -8.80 8.81
N GLY A 591 16.13 -7.81 7.94
CA GLY A 591 17.36 -7.00 8.00
C GLY A 591 18.63 -7.80 7.66
N LEU A 592 18.50 -9.03 7.18
CA LEU A 592 19.64 -9.80 6.71
C LEU A 592 20.31 -9.08 5.54
N PRO A 593 21.64 -9.04 5.46
CA PRO A 593 22.32 -8.38 4.34
C PRO A 593 21.94 -9.06 3.04
N LEU A 594 21.08 -8.40 2.27
CA LEU A 594 20.55 -8.88 0.98
C LEU A 594 21.67 -9.29 0.01
N SER A 595 22.88 -8.73 0.20
CA SER A 595 24.07 -9.07 -0.62
C SER A 595 24.42 -10.57 -0.57
N LYS A 596 24.29 -11.23 0.58
CA LYS A 596 24.59 -12.68 0.70
C LYS A 596 23.51 -13.53 0.03
N ILE A 597 22.26 -13.08 0.09
CA ILE A 597 21.11 -13.76 -0.51
C ILE A 597 21.05 -13.46 -2.01
N ALA A 598 21.43 -12.26 -2.44
CA ALA A 598 21.46 -11.85 -3.84
C ALA A 598 22.36 -12.75 -4.71
N ILE A 599 23.46 -13.28 -4.16
CA ILE A 599 24.33 -14.22 -4.88
C ILE A 599 23.57 -15.50 -5.21
N VAL A 600 22.84 -16.07 -4.23
CA VAL A 600 22.06 -17.30 -4.42
C VAL A 600 20.90 -17.05 -5.39
N PHE A 601 20.15 -15.96 -5.19
CA PHE A 601 19.07 -15.57 -6.11
C PHE A 601 19.59 -15.21 -7.50
N GLY A 602 20.77 -14.60 -7.61
CA GLY A 602 21.43 -14.33 -8.87
C GLY A 602 21.74 -15.60 -9.64
N ALA A 603 22.37 -16.58 -8.99
CA ALA A 603 22.65 -17.87 -9.60
C ALA A 603 21.37 -18.63 -9.99
N LEU A 604 20.35 -18.62 -9.11
CA LEU A 604 19.05 -19.22 -9.39
C LEU A 604 18.34 -18.53 -10.55
N SER A 605 18.39 -17.20 -10.61
CA SER A 605 17.79 -16.41 -11.69
C SER A 605 18.41 -16.70 -13.04
N VAL A 606 19.74 -16.87 -13.09
CA VAL A 606 20.44 -17.30 -14.32
C VAL A 606 19.97 -18.68 -14.73
N GLY A 607 19.90 -19.64 -13.80
CA GLY A 607 19.42 -21.00 -14.09
C GLY A 607 17.97 -21.03 -14.61
N ILE A 608 17.08 -20.30 -13.95
CA ILE A 608 15.68 -20.14 -14.38
C ILE A 608 15.60 -19.41 -15.71
N GLY A 609 16.40 -18.34 -15.90
CA GLY A 609 16.43 -17.54 -17.13
C GLY A 609 16.84 -18.40 -18.35
N LEU A 610 17.88 -19.24 -18.22
CA LEU A 610 18.27 -20.17 -19.24
C LEU A 610 17.20 -21.24 -19.50
N GLY A 611 16.54 -21.74 -18.45
CA GLY A 611 15.44 -22.70 -18.61
C GLY A 611 14.19 -22.12 -19.26
N LEU A 612 13.92 -20.83 -19.10
CA LEU A 612 12.77 -20.12 -19.69
C LEU A 612 13.09 -19.43 -21.02
N GLN A 613 14.34 -19.48 -21.49
CA GLN A 613 14.79 -18.76 -22.68
C GLN A 613 13.91 -19.01 -23.92
N SER A 614 13.57 -20.28 -24.17
CA SER A 614 12.73 -20.63 -25.34
C SER A 614 11.28 -20.13 -25.19
N ILE A 615 10.74 -20.10 -23.97
CA ILE A 615 9.40 -19.61 -23.69
C ILE A 615 9.34 -18.09 -23.91
N VAL A 616 10.33 -17.36 -23.41
CA VAL A 616 10.44 -15.91 -23.58
C VAL A 616 10.64 -15.57 -25.07
N ASN A 617 11.53 -16.31 -25.76
CA ASN A 617 11.72 -16.12 -27.20
C ASN A 617 10.42 -16.29 -27.99
N ASN A 618 9.67 -17.34 -27.72
CA ASN A 618 8.38 -17.60 -28.39
C ASN A 618 7.33 -16.53 -28.08
N LEU A 619 7.29 -16.02 -26.83
CA LEU A 619 6.40 -14.93 -26.43
C LEU A 619 6.73 -13.63 -27.17
N VAL A 620 8.01 -13.23 -27.16
CA VAL A 620 8.49 -12.01 -27.84
C VAL A 620 8.23 -12.12 -29.34
N SER A 621 8.56 -13.27 -29.93
CA SER A 621 8.29 -13.54 -31.36
C SER A 621 6.79 -13.46 -31.68
N GLY A 622 5.92 -13.96 -30.80
CA GLY A 622 4.47 -13.84 -30.97
C GLY A 622 3.99 -12.39 -30.96
N ILE A 623 4.52 -11.57 -30.07
CA ILE A 623 4.23 -10.13 -30.02
C ILE A 623 4.68 -9.47 -31.33
N ILE A 624 5.88 -9.74 -31.79
CA ILE A 624 6.43 -9.18 -33.04
C ILE A 624 5.54 -9.59 -34.23
N LEU A 625 5.16 -10.88 -34.34
CA LEU A 625 4.29 -11.37 -35.41
C LEU A 625 2.92 -10.68 -35.46
N ILE A 626 2.34 -10.37 -34.27
CA ILE A 626 1.07 -9.64 -34.17
C ILE A 626 1.22 -8.19 -34.64
N PHE A 627 2.37 -7.54 -34.37
CA PHE A 627 2.61 -6.15 -34.75
C PHE A 627 3.07 -6.02 -36.23
N GLU A 628 4.06 -6.79 -36.67
CA GLU A 628 4.63 -6.68 -38.01
C GLU A 628 3.80 -7.38 -39.08
N ARG A 629 3.03 -8.40 -38.70
CA ARG A 629 2.11 -9.14 -39.56
C ARG A 629 2.74 -9.59 -40.89
N PRO A 630 3.84 -10.35 -40.86
CA PRO A 630 4.43 -10.87 -42.10
C PRO A 630 3.47 -11.78 -42.87
N PHE A 631 2.51 -12.39 -42.21
CA PHE A 631 1.36 -13.16 -42.74
C PHE A 631 0.11 -12.91 -41.93
N HIS A 632 -1.05 -13.17 -42.49
CA HIS A 632 -2.35 -13.00 -41.83
C HIS A 632 -3.03 -14.35 -41.59
N VAL A 633 -4.02 -14.35 -40.69
CA VAL A 633 -4.94 -15.49 -40.56
C VAL A 633 -5.66 -15.69 -41.88
N GLY A 634 -5.58 -16.90 -42.42
CA GLY A 634 -6.10 -17.26 -43.71
C GLY A 634 -5.06 -17.42 -44.81
N ASP A 635 -3.85 -16.86 -44.66
CA ASP A 635 -2.75 -17.03 -45.62
C ASP A 635 -2.28 -18.50 -45.66
N PHE A 636 -1.79 -18.93 -46.83
CA PHE A 636 -1.15 -20.23 -46.99
C PHE A 636 0.36 -20.04 -46.96
N ILE A 637 0.96 -20.56 -45.91
CA ILE A 637 2.40 -20.40 -45.65
C ILE A 637 3.10 -21.75 -45.59
N GLU A 638 4.40 -21.73 -45.87
CA GLU A 638 5.27 -22.89 -45.73
C GLU A 638 6.44 -22.51 -44.81
N VAL A 639 6.70 -23.36 -43.80
CA VAL A 639 7.75 -23.20 -42.81
C VAL A 639 8.40 -24.53 -42.57
N ALA A 640 9.75 -24.60 -42.65
CA ALA A 640 10.54 -25.81 -42.44
C ALA A 640 9.98 -27.04 -43.21
N GLY A 641 9.55 -26.84 -44.47
CA GLY A 641 8.99 -27.90 -45.31
C GLY A 641 7.56 -28.35 -44.95
N LYS A 642 6.89 -27.66 -44.03
CA LYS A 642 5.49 -27.89 -43.66
C LYS A 642 4.63 -26.77 -44.18
N ALA A 643 3.69 -27.07 -45.07
CA ALA A 643 2.79 -26.10 -45.66
C ALA A 643 1.38 -26.20 -45.06
N GLY A 644 0.77 -25.07 -44.80
CA GLY A 644 -0.57 -25.01 -44.28
C GLY A 644 -1.17 -23.61 -44.24
N ARG A 645 -2.48 -23.55 -44.00
CA ARG A 645 -3.20 -22.30 -43.84
C ARG A 645 -3.12 -21.82 -42.40
N VAL A 646 -2.80 -20.57 -42.17
CA VAL A 646 -2.79 -19.94 -40.85
C VAL A 646 -4.22 -19.89 -40.31
N GLN A 647 -4.48 -20.62 -39.21
CA GLN A 647 -5.77 -20.66 -38.54
C GLN A 647 -5.82 -19.60 -37.41
N ASP A 648 -4.75 -19.51 -36.63
CA ASP A 648 -4.65 -18.60 -35.49
C ASP A 648 -3.17 -18.25 -35.19
N ILE A 649 -2.95 -17.03 -34.69
CA ILE A 649 -1.65 -16.56 -34.27
C ILE A 649 -1.76 -16.31 -32.75
N GLY A 650 -1.36 -17.30 -31.97
CA GLY A 650 -1.38 -17.23 -30.50
C GLY A 650 -0.16 -16.52 -29.95
N ILE A 651 -0.14 -16.30 -28.63
CA ILE A 651 0.94 -15.60 -27.94
C ILE A 651 2.28 -16.37 -28.00
N ARG A 652 2.25 -17.72 -27.97
CA ARG A 652 3.45 -18.56 -27.95
C ARG A 652 3.63 -19.38 -29.23
N SER A 653 2.56 -19.76 -29.86
CA SER A 653 2.58 -20.63 -31.03
C SER A 653 1.46 -20.25 -31.97
N SER A 654 1.69 -20.41 -33.25
CA SER A 654 0.68 -20.25 -34.31
C SER A 654 0.19 -21.61 -34.78
N LYS A 655 -1.06 -21.68 -35.20
CA LYS A 655 -1.73 -22.88 -35.69
C LYS A 655 -1.91 -22.80 -37.21
N LEU A 656 -1.47 -23.84 -37.88
CA LEU A 656 -1.65 -24.01 -39.30
C LEU A 656 -2.52 -25.25 -39.55
N THR A 657 -3.42 -25.17 -40.51
CA THR A 657 -4.16 -26.34 -41.01
C THR A 657 -3.51 -26.82 -42.31
N SER A 658 -2.98 -28.05 -42.25
CA SER A 658 -2.40 -28.71 -43.45
C SER A 658 -3.48 -29.02 -44.52
N VAL A 659 -3.06 -29.25 -45.74
CA VAL A 659 -3.93 -29.71 -46.84
C VAL A 659 -4.61 -31.03 -46.52
N SER A 660 -3.96 -31.90 -45.73
CA SER A 660 -4.50 -33.17 -45.25
C SER A 660 -5.50 -33.05 -44.09
N GLY A 661 -5.79 -31.79 -43.61
CA GLY A 661 -6.70 -31.53 -42.49
C GLY A 661 -6.07 -31.65 -41.08
N SER A 662 -4.77 -31.95 -40.96
CA SER A 662 -4.08 -31.97 -39.69
C SER A 662 -3.73 -30.59 -39.18
N GLU A 663 -3.81 -30.37 -37.85
CA GLU A 663 -3.38 -29.13 -37.21
C GLU A 663 -1.87 -29.20 -36.96
N ILE A 664 -1.13 -28.20 -37.42
CA ILE A 664 0.30 -28.04 -37.22
C ILE A 664 0.48 -26.89 -36.24
N ILE A 665 1.07 -27.17 -35.07
CA ILE A 665 1.39 -26.14 -34.09
C ILE A 665 2.87 -25.79 -34.26
N VAL A 666 3.13 -24.53 -34.62
CA VAL A 666 4.49 -24.02 -34.86
C VAL A 666 4.82 -23.00 -33.75
N PRO A 667 5.94 -23.15 -33.02
CA PRO A 667 6.42 -22.14 -32.11
C PRO A 667 6.67 -20.81 -32.84
N ASN A 668 6.29 -19.69 -32.22
CA ASN A 668 6.43 -18.37 -32.86
C ASN A 668 7.90 -18.00 -33.12
N GLY A 669 8.84 -18.50 -32.28
CA GLY A 669 10.27 -18.33 -32.48
C GLY A 669 10.76 -18.89 -33.80
N ASP A 670 10.23 -20.06 -34.21
CA ASP A 670 10.59 -20.70 -35.48
C ASP A 670 10.04 -19.95 -36.68
N LEU A 671 8.84 -19.33 -36.53
CA LEU A 671 8.24 -18.49 -37.56
C LEU A 671 8.97 -17.17 -37.77
N LEU A 672 9.56 -16.60 -36.70
CA LEU A 672 10.28 -15.32 -36.81
C LEU A 672 11.74 -15.50 -37.22
N SER A 673 12.40 -16.56 -36.73
CA SER A 673 13.82 -16.83 -37.04
C SER A 673 14.04 -17.65 -38.29
N GLY A 674 13.03 -18.42 -38.71
CA GLY A 674 13.08 -19.24 -39.92
C GLY A 674 12.65 -18.50 -41.19
N HIS A 675 12.89 -19.15 -42.34
CA HIS A 675 12.35 -18.65 -43.61
C HIS A 675 10.91 -19.08 -43.75
N VAL A 676 10.01 -18.09 -43.85
CA VAL A 676 8.58 -18.31 -44.14
C VAL A 676 8.31 -17.97 -45.58
N ILE A 677 7.78 -18.91 -46.33
CA ILE A 677 7.28 -18.67 -47.67
C ILE A 677 5.79 -18.42 -47.58
N ASN A 678 5.33 -17.24 -47.95
CA ASN A 678 3.90 -16.91 -47.99
C ASN A 678 3.44 -16.95 -49.45
N TRP A 679 2.64 -17.95 -49.76
CA TRP A 679 2.15 -18.21 -51.10
C TRP A 679 0.97 -17.32 -51.51
N THR A 680 0.31 -16.70 -50.55
CA THR A 680 -0.98 -15.98 -50.80
C THR A 680 -0.92 -14.50 -50.40
N ARG A 681 0.24 -13.95 -49.99
CA ARG A 681 0.34 -12.57 -49.52
C ARG A 681 0.04 -11.52 -50.59
N THR A 682 0.56 -11.72 -51.79
CA THR A 682 0.40 -10.76 -52.91
C THR A 682 -0.79 -11.14 -53.80
N ASN A 683 -0.92 -12.39 -54.09
CA ASN A 683 -2.00 -12.98 -54.90
C ASN A 683 -2.03 -14.49 -54.64
N ASP A 684 -3.15 -15.16 -55.03
CA ASP A 684 -3.33 -16.61 -54.85
C ASP A 684 -2.75 -17.41 -56.06
N HIS A 685 -2.00 -16.75 -56.94
CA HIS A 685 -1.52 -17.37 -58.21
C HIS A 685 -0.28 -18.22 -57.92
N ILE A 686 -0.28 -19.44 -58.43
CA ILE A 686 0.85 -20.36 -58.31
C ILE A 686 1.23 -20.88 -59.67
N ARG A 687 2.55 -20.98 -59.92
CA ARG A 687 3.07 -21.65 -61.08
C ARG A 687 3.16 -23.16 -60.84
N VAL A 688 2.55 -23.93 -61.68
CA VAL A 688 2.52 -25.39 -61.64
C VAL A 688 3.49 -25.96 -62.65
N ASP A 689 4.24 -26.93 -62.24
CA ASP A 689 5.16 -27.74 -63.05
C ASP A 689 4.51 -29.10 -63.36
N LEU A 690 4.39 -29.42 -64.64
CA LEU A 690 3.89 -30.72 -65.08
C LEU A 690 4.93 -31.32 -66.06
N THR A 691 5.45 -32.49 -65.73
CA THR A 691 6.36 -33.20 -66.62
C THR A 691 5.59 -34.25 -67.38
N LEU A 692 5.64 -34.21 -68.72
CA LEU A 692 4.97 -35.10 -69.60
C LEU A 692 6.02 -35.86 -70.43
N LYS A 693 5.86 -37.15 -70.54
CA LYS A 693 6.68 -37.98 -71.41
C LYS A 693 5.81 -38.37 -72.66
N VAL A 694 6.22 -37.86 -73.80
CA VAL A 694 5.47 -37.96 -75.04
C VAL A 694 6.27 -38.87 -76.03
N ALA A 695 5.60 -39.83 -76.57
CA ALA A 695 6.14 -40.69 -77.60
C ALA A 695 5.26 -40.54 -78.88
N PRO A 696 5.85 -40.59 -80.12
CA PRO A 696 5.06 -40.73 -81.35
C PRO A 696 4.33 -42.04 -81.37
N GLY A 697 3.13 -42.09 -81.89
CA GLY A 697 2.35 -43.31 -82.03
C GLY A 697 2.94 -44.26 -83.08
N THR A 698 2.77 -45.54 -82.92
CA THR A 698 3.36 -46.63 -83.74
C THR A 698 2.96 -46.67 -85.20
N ASP A 699 1.94 -45.92 -85.60
CA ASP A 699 1.31 -46.08 -86.88
C ASP A 699 1.51 -44.88 -87.93
N GLN A 700 2.34 -43.88 -87.58
CA GLN A 700 2.64 -42.77 -88.46
C GLN A 700 4.18 -42.46 -88.49
N GLU A 701 4.78 -42.45 -89.67
CA GLU A 701 6.07 -41.81 -89.95
C GLU A 701 5.92 -40.31 -89.80
N THR A 702 5.62 -39.85 -88.57
CA THR A 702 5.53 -38.42 -88.31
C THR A 702 6.92 -37.94 -87.94
N ASP A 703 7.36 -36.95 -88.73
CA ASP A 703 8.65 -36.30 -88.41
C ASP A 703 8.65 -35.77 -86.97
N MET A 704 9.75 -36.00 -86.31
CA MET A 704 10.01 -35.68 -84.89
C MET A 704 9.66 -34.23 -84.51
N GLU A 705 9.94 -33.29 -85.37
CA GLU A 705 9.70 -31.86 -85.17
C GLU A 705 8.20 -31.56 -85.21
N THR A 706 7.46 -32.22 -86.15
CA THR A 706 6.01 -32.10 -86.26
C THR A 706 5.29 -32.67 -85.06
N ALA A 707 5.72 -33.80 -84.54
CA ALA A 707 5.13 -34.40 -83.32
C ALA A 707 5.32 -33.50 -82.12
N LEU A 708 6.52 -32.89 -81.96
CA LEU A 708 6.80 -31.95 -80.86
C LEU A 708 5.95 -30.66 -81.02
N HIS A 709 5.84 -30.12 -82.22
CA HIS A 709 4.99 -28.94 -82.52
C HIS A 709 3.51 -29.21 -82.19
N THR A 710 3.02 -30.32 -82.65
CA THR A 710 1.65 -30.73 -82.35
C THR A 710 1.40 -30.94 -80.89
N ALA A 711 2.29 -31.60 -80.18
CA ALA A 711 2.23 -31.77 -78.73
C ALA A 711 2.17 -30.43 -78.00
N ARG A 712 3.03 -29.47 -78.34
CA ARG A 712 3.01 -28.13 -77.83
C ARG A 712 1.70 -27.39 -78.03
N GLU A 713 1.18 -27.42 -79.25
CA GLU A 713 -0.07 -26.78 -79.53
C GLU A 713 -1.25 -27.38 -78.75
N GLN A 714 -1.33 -28.70 -78.62
CA GLN A 714 -2.40 -29.35 -77.89
C GLN A 714 -2.31 -29.08 -76.39
N ILE A 715 -1.13 -29.10 -75.85
CA ILE A 715 -0.89 -28.72 -74.42
C ILE A 715 -1.33 -27.27 -74.22
N GLN A 716 -0.93 -26.37 -75.12
CA GLN A 716 -1.25 -24.95 -74.96
C GLN A 716 -2.76 -24.69 -75.12
N GLN A 717 -3.46 -25.38 -76.01
CA GLN A 717 -4.90 -25.30 -76.12
C GLN A 717 -5.62 -25.82 -74.92
N GLU A 718 -5.19 -26.94 -74.33
CA GLU A 718 -5.80 -27.52 -73.18
C GLU A 718 -5.63 -26.59 -71.96
N ILE A 719 -4.44 -26.03 -71.74
CA ILE A 719 -4.22 -25.07 -70.68
C ILE A 719 -5.09 -23.82 -70.83
N LYS A 720 -5.22 -23.32 -72.03
CA LYS A 720 -6.11 -22.18 -72.36
C LYS A 720 -7.61 -22.48 -72.23
N SER A 721 -8.02 -23.72 -72.37
CA SER A 721 -9.43 -24.11 -72.20
C SER A 721 -9.86 -24.28 -70.73
N SER A 722 -8.93 -24.42 -69.81
CA SER A 722 -9.23 -24.59 -68.40
C SER A 722 -9.62 -23.26 -67.74
N PRO A 723 -10.74 -23.18 -67.03
CA PRO A 723 -11.18 -21.96 -66.34
C PRO A 723 -10.31 -21.53 -65.16
N TYR A 724 -9.46 -22.42 -64.70
CA TYR A 724 -8.62 -22.20 -63.50
C TYR A 724 -7.20 -21.75 -63.82
N THR A 725 -6.84 -21.67 -65.11
CA THR A 725 -5.54 -21.20 -65.59
C THR A 725 -5.57 -19.70 -65.90
N MET A 726 -4.43 -19.06 -65.71
CA MET A 726 -4.29 -17.64 -66.08
C MET A 726 -4.04 -17.46 -67.54
N HIS A 727 -5.09 -17.05 -68.30
CA HIS A 727 -4.99 -16.81 -69.76
C HIS A 727 -4.08 -15.64 -70.15
N ALA A 728 -3.83 -14.71 -69.24
CA ALA A 728 -2.92 -13.56 -69.41
C ALA A 728 -1.44 -13.94 -69.50
N LEU A 729 -1.07 -15.09 -68.95
CA LEU A 729 0.29 -15.60 -68.99
C LEU A 729 0.38 -16.83 -69.87
N THR A 730 1.20 -16.74 -70.88
CA THR A 730 1.37 -17.87 -71.86
C THR A 730 2.09 -19.01 -71.13
N PRO A 731 1.59 -20.25 -71.24
CA PRO A 731 2.28 -21.42 -70.68
C PRO A 731 3.63 -21.62 -71.40
N GLU A 732 4.65 -21.95 -70.64
CA GLU A 732 5.97 -22.29 -71.14
C GLU A 732 6.08 -23.79 -71.27
N ILE A 733 6.40 -24.27 -72.51
CA ILE A 733 6.60 -25.70 -72.75
C ILE A 733 8.05 -25.92 -73.17
N LEU A 734 8.80 -26.47 -72.28
CA LEU A 734 10.23 -26.68 -72.43
C LEU A 734 10.54 -28.16 -72.72
N LEU A 735 11.42 -28.43 -73.65
CA LEU A 735 11.97 -29.76 -73.83
C LEU A 735 13.05 -30.01 -72.76
N ASN A 736 12.75 -30.90 -71.84
CA ASN A 736 13.61 -31.19 -70.71
C ASN A 736 14.65 -32.28 -71.00
N GLY A 737 14.32 -33.21 -71.88
CA GLY A 737 15.18 -34.30 -72.28
C GLY A 737 14.58 -35.14 -73.39
N ILE A 738 15.48 -35.93 -74.03
CA ILE A 738 15.08 -36.90 -75.08
C ILE A 738 15.70 -38.24 -74.68
N ASN A 739 14.83 -39.27 -74.61
CA ASN A 739 15.29 -40.61 -74.28
C ASN A 739 14.75 -41.60 -75.34
N GLY A 740 15.58 -41.88 -76.33
CA GLY A 740 15.15 -42.66 -77.52
C GLY A 740 14.12 -41.89 -78.31
N GLN A 741 12.86 -42.45 -78.45
CA GLN A 741 11.73 -41.80 -79.05
C GLN A 741 10.78 -41.10 -78.12
N ILE A 742 11.17 -40.98 -76.81
CA ILE A 742 10.36 -40.32 -75.79
C ILE A 742 10.89 -38.95 -75.57
N TYR A 743 10.01 -37.92 -75.63
CA TYR A 743 10.32 -36.54 -75.31
C TYR A 743 9.82 -36.23 -73.93
N GLU A 744 10.65 -35.74 -73.08
CA GLU A 744 10.30 -35.24 -71.76
C GLU A 744 10.01 -33.72 -71.90
N LEU A 745 8.73 -33.34 -71.82
CA LEU A 745 8.27 -31.96 -71.88
C LEU A 745 7.99 -31.46 -70.45
N LYS A 746 8.64 -30.37 -70.05
CA LYS A 746 8.34 -29.66 -68.84
C LYS A 746 7.38 -28.52 -69.18
N VAL A 747 6.16 -28.62 -68.69
CA VAL A 747 5.07 -27.67 -68.91
C VAL A 747 4.89 -26.81 -67.68
N LEU A 748 5.08 -25.49 -67.83
CA LEU A 748 4.95 -24.53 -66.77
C LEU A 748 3.75 -23.64 -67.10
N PHE A 749 2.78 -23.59 -66.18
CA PHE A 749 1.59 -22.75 -66.35
C PHE A 749 1.14 -22.17 -64.99
N TRP A 750 0.40 -21.08 -65.05
CA TRP A 750 -0.08 -20.40 -63.86
C TRP A 750 -1.55 -20.76 -63.57
N VAL A 751 -1.82 -21.09 -62.29
CA VAL A 751 -3.14 -21.39 -61.78
C VAL A 751 -3.62 -20.19 -60.94
N THR A 752 -4.90 -19.84 -61.03
CA THR A 752 -5.49 -18.67 -60.38
C THR A 752 -5.59 -18.81 -58.84
N ASN A 753 -5.62 -20.06 -58.34
CA ASN A 753 -5.77 -20.29 -56.92
C ASN A 753 -4.98 -21.55 -56.49
N ILE A 754 -4.12 -21.39 -55.46
CA ILE A 754 -3.31 -22.44 -54.89
C ILE A 754 -4.12 -23.67 -54.45
N ARG A 755 -5.38 -23.48 -54.03
CA ARG A 755 -6.26 -24.56 -53.57
C ARG A 755 -6.69 -25.49 -54.73
N GLN A 756 -6.72 -25.00 -55.93
CA GLN A 756 -7.13 -25.73 -57.12
C GLN A 756 -5.96 -26.32 -57.87
N GLN A 757 -4.72 -26.13 -57.38
CA GLN A 757 -3.49 -26.58 -58.02
C GLN A 757 -3.55 -28.05 -58.43
N GLU A 758 -3.82 -28.96 -57.48
CA GLU A 758 -3.84 -30.40 -57.78
C GLU A 758 -5.02 -30.83 -58.66
N LEU A 759 -6.19 -30.22 -58.45
CA LEU A 759 -7.38 -30.43 -59.28
C LEU A 759 -7.12 -30.01 -60.72
N THR A 760 -6.63 -28.77 -60.90
CA THR A 760 -6.31 -28.22 -62.22
C THR A 760 -5.22 -29.03 -62.89
N LYS A 761 -4.19 -29.45 -62.19
CA LYS A 761 -3.13 -30.32 -62.71
C LYS A 761 -3.69 -31.65 -63.20
N SER A 762 -4.58 -32.28 -62.43
CA SER A 762 -5.25 -33.53 -62.82
C SER A 762 -6.18 -33.36 -64.05
N GLU A 763 -6.98 -32.28 -64.07
CA GLU A 763 -7.87 -31.99 -65.23
C GLU A 763 -7.11 -31.74 -66.50
N ILE A 764 -6.05 -30.91 -66.43
CA ILE A 764 -5.20 -30.61 -67.59
C ILE A 764 -4.50 -31.89 -68.06
N LEU A 765 -3.95 -32.71 -67.13
CA LEU A 765 -3.35 -33.98 -67.54
C LEU A 765 -4.32 -34.92 -68.24
N ALA A 766 -5.54 -35.04 -67.67
CA ALA A 766 -6.60 -35.85 -68.35
C ALA A 766 -7.02 -35.28 -69.63
N GLY A 767 -7.09 -33.95 -69.77
CA GLY A 767 -7.40 -33.29 -71.04
C GLY A 767 -6.33 -33.48 -72.13
N ILE A 768 -5.04 -33.31 -71.70
CA ILE A 768 -3.90 -33.57 -72.61
C ILE A 768 -3.89 -35.03 -73.04
N TYR A 769 -4.14 -35.96 -72.13
CA TYR A 769 -4.21 -37.40 -72.48
C TYR A 769 -5.26 -37.66 -73.52
N ARG A 770 -6.47 -37.13 -73.42
CA ARG A 770 -7.54 -37.30 -74.40
C ARG A 770 -7.18 -36.68 -75.73
N ARG A 771 -6.58 -35.51 -75.78
CA ARG A 771 -6.16 -34.82 -77.01
C ARG A 771 -5.01 -35.56 -77.75
N PHE A 772 -4.04 -36.03 -76.95
CA PHE A 772 -2.93 -36.78 -77.54
C PHE A 772 -3.39 -38.11 -78.14
N THR A 773 -4.25 -38.85 -77.41
CA THR A 773 -4.82 -40.09 -77.97
C THR A 773 -5.58 -39.85 -79.30
N ALA A 774 -6.33 -38.72 -79.42
CA ALA A 774 -7.06 -38.39 -80.64
C ALA A 774 -6.13 -38.05 -81.84
N GLN A 775 -4.88 -37.64 -81.56
CA GLN A 775 -3.90 -37.28 -82.58
C GLN A 775 -2.76 -38.32 -82.75
N GLY A 776 -2.94 -39.48 -82.19
CA GLY A 776 -1.94 -40.58 -82.30
C GLY A 776 -0.65 -40.36 -81.54
N LEU A 777 -0.61 -39.45 -80.55
CA LEU A 777 0.53 -39.26 -79.60
C LEU A 777 0.29 -40.14 -78.36
N GLN A 778 1.31 -40.76 -77.85
CA GLN A 778 1.24 -41.53 -76.62
C GLN A 778 1.88 -40.82 -75.50
N LEU A 779 1.20 -40.75 -74.37
CA LEU A 779 1.79 -40.40 -73.07
C LEU A 779 2.37 -41.65 -72.40
N SER A 780 3.66 -41.65 -72.18
CA SER A 780 4.42 -42.78 -71.65
C SER A 780 4.69 -42.63 -70.15
#